data_285a4b76c1acb04dd5e8dd8ce738fed1
#
_entry.id   285a4b76c1acb04dd5e8dd8ce738fed1
#
_cell.length_a   1.000
_cell.length_b   1.000
_cell.length_c   1.000
_cell.angle_alpha   90.00
_cell.angle_beta   90.00
_cell.angle_gamma   90.00
#
_symmetry.space_group_name_H-M   'P 1'
#
loop_
_entity.id
_entity.type
_entity.pdbx_description
1 polymer ?
#
loop_
_entity_poly.entity_id
_entity_poly.type
_entity_poly.pdbx_seq_one_letter_code
_entity_poly.pdbx_strand_id
1 'polypeptide(L)'
;MNQSMKRVLMLLIAAVLLLPAGWPASVTKADTSAPDGTVTVYHEDFVNGIGKAVQSGGATLTQVTGKTFTGNEDGGALYVSNRVNNWDAADFRFSDIGLVNGKTYTAQVTVYVDAAVSVPADAKAALQTVDSYGNYAEAAYLAGQAVTLTKEFTVDTSADKALRINSNAAGAAVPFYIGDIRITEQASSGGGEQPPRDPALPFSTITFEDQKSGGFAGRAGTETLTVTNEANHTPGGSYALKVEGRTDTWHGPTLRVEKYVDQGAEYKISAWVKLIDPASSQIQLSTQIGEGSSANYVALSPKTLSTGDNWVQFEGTYRYNSVGGEFLTIYVESSNNATASFYIDDVSFESTGSGPITIQKDLIPLKTAYQSDFLIGNAISAEDLEGVRLELLGMHHNVATAGNAMKPDGLQPTKGNFTFTAADAMVDKVRAEGMQMHGHVLVWHQQSPAWMNTATDAQGNSVPLSREEALANLRTHIQTVMEHFGNKVISWDVVNEAMNDNPGNPADWQASLRQAPWKTAIGDDYVEQAFLAAREVLDRHPEWDIKLYYNDYNEDNQNKAQAIYNMVKALNDKYALTHPGKKLIDGVGMQAHYSVNTNPENVRLSLEKFISLGVEVSITELDIQAGSNYQLSEKLANAQGYLYAQLMQIFKAHADHIARVTFWGLDDGTSWRSSSNPLLFDKNLQAKPAYYGVINPAKFIEEHQPDVSEASQSTAFYGTPTVDGAADAVWSKAPAMPIQRYQTAWQGASGTAKALWDDHNLYVLIQVSDAQLDKNNPNAWEQDSVEVFLDENNAKTSFYQDDDGQFRVNYANEASFNPEKLATGFVSATKVDGTNYTVEMKIPFQSVTPANNVKIGFDTQINDAKDGARQSVAAWNDTTGNGYQDTSVYGILTLTGKGNVDTTPPVLKITASPAVLSTPNHKMVPIRITWKASDKDSGIASIKLVSITSNESDNGLGDGDKANDIQGADIGTADKEFQLRAERSGKGNGRIYTITYEATDKAGNKTTAKTTVQVPKGKKK
;
A
#
# COMPACT_ATOMS: atom_id res chain seq x y z
N MET A 1 2.25 39.73 -34.98
CA MET A 1 3.33 38.73 -34.95
C MET A 1 4.34 39.06 -36.03
N ASN A 2 5.53 39.36 -35.61
CA ASN A 2 6.52 40.10 -36.40
C ASN A 2 7.21 39.25 -37.48
N GLN A 3 7.52 39.88 -38.61
CA GLN A 3 8.19 39.27 -39.76
C GLN A 3 9.60 38.70 -39.50
N SER A 4 10.12 38.80 -38.31
CA SER A 4 11.44 38.28 -37.92
C SER A 4 11.48 36.75 -37.63
N MET A 5 10.34 36.10 -37.38
CA MET A 5 10.27 34.65 -37.09
C MET A 5 10.17 33.77 -38.36
N LYS A 6 9.88 34.38 -39.56
CA LYS A 6 9.85 33.64 -40.83
C LYS A 6 11.20 33.55 -41.53
N ARG A 7 12.23 34.30 -41.10
CA ARG A 7 13.58 34.26 -41.68
C ARG A 7 14.53 33.27 -40.99
N VAL A 8 14.22 32.82 -39.77
CA VAL A 8 15.03 31.84 -39.08
C VAL A 8 14.67 30.39 -39.45
N LEU A 9 13.40 30.15 -39.88
CA LEU A 9 12.94 28.83 -40.29
C LEU A 9 13.32 28.45 -41.74
N MET A 10 13.68 29.42 -42.61
CA MET A 10 14.17 29.16 -44.00
C MET A 10 15.69 29.02 -44.11
N LEU A 11 16.44 29.33 -43.05
CA LEU A 11 17.91 29.14 -43.04
C LEU A 11 18.34 27.78 -42.46
N LEU A 12 17.42 27.01 -41.86
CA LEU A 12 17.64 25.66 -41.34
C LEU A 12 17.34 24.55 -42.37
N ILE A 13 16.67 24.86 -43.49
CA ILE A 13 16.37 23.91 -44.58
C ILE A 13 17.39 23.97 -45.72
N ALA A 14 18.24 24.99 -45.79
CA ALA A 14 19.25 25.15 -46.81
C ALA A 14 20.66 24.63 -46.42
N ALA A 15 20.86 24.15 -45.19
CA ALA A 15 22.15 23.65 -44.67
C ALA A 15 22.31 22.11 -44.71
N VAL A 16 21.33 21.35 -45.31
CA VAL A 16 21.35 19.87 -45.38
C VAL A 16 21.76 19.34 -46.79
N LEU A 17 22.15 20.19 -47.69
CA LEU A 17 22.48 19.77 -49.08
C LEU A 17 23.87 20.22 -49.58
N LEU A 18 24.93 20.14 -48.75
CA LEU A 18 26.32 20.18 -49.23
C LEU A 18 27.24 19.57 -48.16
N LEU A 19 27.29 18.24 -48.08
CA LEU A 19 28.43 17.51 -47.55
C LEU A 19 29.02 16.63 -48.68
N PRO A 20 30.34 16.64 -48.83
CA PRO A 20 30.98 15.89 -49.91
C PRO A 20 30.88 14.39 -49.68
N ALA A 21 30.60 13.66 -50.75
CA ALA A 21 30.68 12.20 -50.81
C ALA A 21 32.09 11.73 -50.45
N GLY A 22 32.21 10.94 -49.39
CA GLY A 22 33.49 10.32 -49.10
C GLY A 22 33.71 9.86 -47.66
N TRP A 23 32.72 9.22 -47.03
CA TRP A 23 32.97 8.25 -45.96
C TRP A 23 32.21 6.95 -46.28
N PRO A 24 32.88 5.80 -46.23
CA PRO A 24 32.16 4.55 -46.37
C PRO A 24 31.19 4.44 -45.18
N ALA A 25 29.91 4.35 -45.46
CA ALA A 25 28.94 3.91 -44.50
C ALA A 25 29.43 2.56 -43.94
N SER A 26 29.77 2.48 -42.69
CA SER A 26 29.83 1.22 -42.01
C SER A 26 28.43 0.62 -42.11
N VAL A 27 28.26 -0.31 -43.02
CA VAL A 27 27.13 -1.24 -43.02
C VAL A 27 27.30 -2.00 -41.71
N THR A 28 26.54 -1.66 -40.71
CA THR A 28 26.27 -2.60 -39.61
C THR A 28 25.60 -3.79 -40.30
N LYS A 29 26.39 -4.83 -40.52
CA LYS A 29 25.92 -6.13 -41.00
C LYS A 29 24.80 -6.54 -40.00
N ALA A 30 23.62 -6.82 -40.53
CA ALA A 30 22.58 -7.45 -39.76
C ALA A 30 23.20 -8.65 -39.07
N ASP A 31 23.13 -8.68 -37.76
CA ASP A 31 23.55 -9.80 -36.93
C ASP A 31 22.93 -11.06 -37.51
N THR A 32 23.75 -11.98 -37.99
CA THR A 32 23.24 -13.28 -38.42
C THR A 32 22.73 -13.95 -37.19
N SER A 33 21.40 -14.00 -37.07
CA SER A 33 20.67 -14.54 -35.95
C SER A 33 21.37 -15.75 -35.33
N ALA A 34 21.59 -15.69 -34.02
CA ALA A 34 21.92 -16.86 -33.22
C ALA A 34 20.88 -17.96 -33.52
N PRO A 35 21.24 -19.27 -33.43
CA PRO A 35 20.27 -20.35 -33.57
C PRO A 35 19.03 -20.04 -32.73
N ASP A 36 17.83 -20.27 -33.26
CA ASP A 36 16.55 -19.96 -32.65
C ASP A 36 16.54 -20.27 -31.15
N GLY A 37 16.25 -19.25 -30.34
CA GLY A 37 16.11 -19.37 -28.89
C GLY A 37 17.39 -19.09 -28.06
N THR A 38 18.46 -18.52 -28.63
CA THR A 38 19.66 -18.16 -27.88
C THR A 38 19.98 -16.67 -27.98
N VAL A 39 20.57 -16.10 -26.89
CA VAL A 39 21.10 -14.72 -26.85
C VAL A 39 22.63 -14.80 -26.97
N THR A 40 23.21 -14.01 -27.85
CA THR A 40 24.67 -13.89 -27.93
C THR A 40 25.16 -13.01 -26.78
N VAL A 41 25.92 -13.59 -25.88
CA VAL A 41 26.54 -12.90 -24.74
C VAL A 41 27.89 -12.29 -25.11
N TYR A 42 28.65 -13.01 -25.92
CA TYR A 42 29.92 -12.53 -26.47
C TYR A 42 30.12 -13.03 -27.90
N HIS A 43 30.56 -12.14 -28.79
CA HIS A 43 30.92 -12.47 -30.15
C HIS A 43 32.12 -11.65 -30.58
N GLU A 44 33.12 -12.30 -31.14
CA GLU A 44 34.30 -11.65 -31.69
C GLU A 44 34.66 -12.30 -33.03
N ASP A 45 34.69 -11.49 -34.10
CA ASP A 45 35.02 -11.85 -35.47
C ASP A 45 36.45 -11.41 -35.87
N PHE A 46 37.15 -10.75 -34.93
CA PHE A 46 38.51 -10.23 -35.10
C PHE A 46 38.69 -9.27 -36.28
N VAL A 47 37.67 -8.71 -36.87
CA VAL A 47 37.75 -7.70 -37.93
C VAL A 47 38.40 -6.39 -37.41
N ASN A 48 38.12 -6.03 -36.16
CA ASN A 48 38.50 -4.75 -35.56
C ASN A 48 39.65 -4.84 -34.54
N GLY A 49 40.32 -5.98 -34.42
CA GLY A 49 41.40 -6.17 -33.43
C GLY A 49 41.48 -7.60 -32.89
N ILE A 50 42.15 -7.76 -31.76
CA ILE A 50 42.26 -9.07 -31.08
C ILE A 50 41.12 -9.32 -30.09
N GLY A 51 40.15 -8.41 -30.01
CA GLY A 51 39.01 -8.50 -29.08
C GLY A 51 39.47 -8.57 -27.61
N LYS A 52 38.80 -9.47 -26.85
CA LYS A 52 39.15 -9.76 -25.46
C LYS A 52 40.16 -10.89 -25.27
N ALA A 53 40.83 -11.32 -26.36
CA ALA A 53 41.84 -12.38 -26.33
C ALA A 53 43.07 -11.90 -25.51
N VAL A 54 43.49 -12.72 -24.57
CA VAL A 54 44.69 -12.51 -23.74
C VAL A 54 45.70 -13.62 -24.08
N GLN A 55 46.97 -13.25 -24.29
CA GLN A 55 48.06 -14.19 -24.57
C GLN A 55 48.28 -15.12 -23.36
N SER A 56 48.42 -16.41 -23.66
CA SER A 56 48.84 -17.42 -22.72
C SER A 56 50.16 -18.04 -23.13
N GLY A 57 51.04 -18.29 -22.15
CA GLY A 57 52.36 -18.86 -22.39
C GLY A 57 53.22 -18.00 -23.31
N GLY A 58 53.97 -18.68 -24.24
CA GLY A 58 54.87 -18.04 -25.21
C GLY A 58 54.18 -17.62 -26.52
N ALA A 59 52.87 -17.82 -26.67
CA ALA A 59 52.16 -17.52 -27.91
C ALA A 59 52.21 -16.02 -28.25
N THR A 60 52.15 -15.73 -29.56
CA THR A 60 51.93 -14.37 -30.06
C THR A 60 50.54 -14.27 -30.70
N LEU A 61 49.75 -13.30 -30.25
CA LEU A 61 48.41 -13.03 -30.78
C LEU A 61 48.48 -11.87 -31.76
N THR A 62 48.11 -12.11 -33.03
CA THR A 62 48.14 -11.09 -34.07
C THR A 62 46.78 -11.07 -34.80
N GLN A 63 46.13 -9.88 -34.84
CA GLN A 63 44.97 -9.68 -35.69
C GLN A 63 45.42 -9.73 -37.18
N VAL A 64 44.67 -10.46 -38.02
CA VAL A 64 44.88 -10.60 -39.45
C VAL A 64 43.60 -10.26 -40.20
N THR A 65 43.72 -9.51 -41.30
CA THR A 65 42.60 -9.18 -42.18
C THR A 65 42.76 -9.89 -43.52
N GLY A 66 41.62 -10.17 -44.17
CA GLY A 66 41.57 -10.87 -45.49
C GLY A 66 41.85 -12.39 -45.39
N LYS A 67 41.82 -12.98 -44.18
CA LYS A 67 41.99 -14.40 -43.98
C LYS A 67 40.62 -15.11 -43.97
N THR A 68 40.17 -15.54 -45.13
CA THR A 68 38.88 -16.24 -45.31
C THR A 68 39.02 -17.76 -45.26
N PHE A 69 38.11 -18.41 -44.58
CA PHE A 69 37.90 -19.86 -44.55
C PHE A 69 36.46 -20.17 -44.07
N THR A 70 36.01 -21.42 -44.22
CA THR A 70 34.63 -21.78 -43.81
C THR A 70 34.34 -21.41 -42.39
N GLY A 71 33.30 -20.61 -42.18
CA GLY A 71 32.92 -20.04 -40.87
C GLY A 71 33.73 -18.80 -40.45
N ASN A 72 34.42 -18.18 -41.42
CA ASN A 72 35.13 -16.91 -41.32
C ASN A 72 35.13 -16.18 -42.65
N GLU A 73 33.97 -15.86 -43.15
CA GLU A 73 33.78 -15.29 -44.50
C GLU A 73 34.12 -13.80 -44.59
N ASP A 74 34.12 -13.06 -43.43
CA ASP A 74 34.47 -11.65 -43.33
C ASP A 74 35.98 -11.38 -43.39
N GLY A 75 36.79 -12.43 -43.17
CA GLY A 75 38.24 -12.38 -43.31
C GLY A 75 38.98 -11.76 -42.11
N GLY A 76 38.30 -11.42 -41.01
CA GLY A 76 38.93 -11.11 -39.76
C GLY A 76 39.37 -12.39 -39.02
N ALA A 77 40.61 -12.46 -38.51
CA ALA A 77 41.03 -13.62 -37.77
C ALA A 77 42.10 -13.27 -36.73
N LEU A 78 42.11 -14.01 -35.62
CA LEU A 78 43.21 -13.98 -34.63
C LEU A 78 44.23 -15.07 -34.93
N TYR A 79 45.42 -14.67 -35.32
CA TYR A 79 46.53 -15.61 -35.54
C TYR A 79 47.28 -15.89 -34.26
N VAL A 80 47.32 -17.17 -33.87
CA VAL A 80 48.02 -17.67 -32.70
C VAL A 80 49.29 -18.37 -33.17
N SER A 81 50.46 -17.74 -32.96
CA SER A 81 51.75 -18.15 -33.45
C SER A 81 52.80 -18.21 -32.34
N ASN A 82 54.07 -18.53 -32.69
CA ASN A 82 55.19 -18.70 -31.77
C ASN A 82 54.93 -19.67 -30.62
N ARG A 83 54.19 -20.75 -30.94
CA ARG A 83 53.79 -21.78 -29.97
C ARG A 83 54.88 -22.85 -29.84
N VAL A 84 55.15 -23.26 -28.59
CA VAL A 84 56.08 -24.34 -28.24
C VAL A 84 55.38 -25.38 -27.37
N ASN A 85 54.51 -24.92 -26.50
CA ASN A 85 53.72 -25.76 -25.59
C ASN A 85 52.26 -25.77 -26.00
N ASN A 86 51.53 -26.80 -25.62
CA ASN A 86 50.07 -26.86 -25.92
C ASN A 86 49.29 -25.72 -25.26
N TRP A 87 49.72 -25.16 -24.10
CA TRP A 87 49.12 -24.03 -23.43
C TRP A 87 49.56 -22.65 -23.97
N ASP A 88 50.41 -22.58 -24.94
CA ASP A 88 50.74 -21.34 -25.64
C ASP A 88 49.55 -21.03 -26.59
N ALA A 89 48.65 -20.13 -26.13
CA ALA A 89 47.29 -20.08 -26.59
C ALA A 89 46.64 -18.67 -26.48
N ALA A 90 45.36 -18.58 -26.80
CA ALA A 90 44.50 -17.44 -26.55
C ALA A 90 43.51 -17.79 -25.45
N ASP A 91 43.50 -16.95 -24.38
CA ASP A 91 42.62 -17.03 -23.25
C ASP A 91 41.54 -15.93 -23.35
N PHE A 92 40.31 -16.24 -22.96
CA PHE A 92 39.17 -15.33 -22.84
C PHE A 92 38.65 -15.39 -21.40
N ARG A 93 38.96 -14.34 -20.62
CA ARG A 93 38.57 -14.29 -19.22
C ARG A 93 37.06 -14.14 -19.06
N PHE A 94 36.47 -14.91 -18.16
CA PHE A 94 35.01 -14.89 -17.93
C PHE A 94 34.51 -13.47 -17.62
N SER A 95 35.22 -12.71 -16.78
CA SER A 95 34.89 -11.33 -16.47
C SER A 95 34.90 -10.40 -17.68
N ASP A 96 35.83 -10.61 -18.65
CA ASP A 96 36.03 -9.70 -19.77
C ASP A 96 35.04 -9.96 -20.91
N ILE A 97 34.44 -11.14 -20.94
CA ILE A 97 33.48 -11.59 -21.97
C ILE A 97 32.06 -11.75 -21.38
N GLY A 98 31.82 -11.24 -20.17
CA GLY A 98 30.48 -11.11 -19.61
C GLY A 98 29.85 -12.41 -19.07
N LEU A 99 30.65 -13.45 -18.75
CA LEU A 99 30.11 -14.69 -18.21
C LEU A 99 29.91 -14.63 -16.69
N VAL A 100 28.76 -15.08 -16.25
CA VAL A 100 28.32 -15.02 -14.85
C VAL A 100 28.42 -16.39 -14.19
N ASN A 101 28.91 -16.43 -12.94
CA ASN A 101 29.02 -17.65 -12.14
C ASN A 101 27.66 -18.36 -12.00
N GLY A 102 27.65 -19.70 -12.14
CA GLY A 102 26.45 -20.52 -12.03
C GLY A 102 25.56 -20.54 -13.27
N LYS A 103 25.77 -19.67 -14.27
CA LYS A 103 25.03 -19.71 -15.53
C LYS A 103 25.62 -20.68 -16.53
N THR A 104 24.76 -21.25 -17.38
CA THR A 104 25.13 -22.18 -18.47
C THR A 104 25.17 -21.43 -19.79
N TYR A 105 26.24 -21.64 -20.54
CA TYR A 105 26.53 -21.04 -21.84
C TYR A 105 26.96 -22.09 -22.87
N THR A 106 26.75 -21.80 -24.14
CA THR A 106 27.32 -22.57 -25.27
C THR A 106 28.41 -21.75 -25.91
N ALA A 107 29.66 -22.24 -25.86
CA ALA A 107 30.76 -21.68 -26.62
C ALA A 107 30.90 -22.37 -27.98
N GLN A 108 31.04 -21.61 -29.02
CA GLN A 108 31.35 -22.07 -30.39
C GLN A 108 32.58 -21.30 -30.90
N VAL A 109 33.58 -22.01 -31.38
CA VAL A 109 34.84 -21.44 -31.84
C VAL A 109 35.25 -22.08 -33.13
N THR A 110 35.54 -21.28 -34.16
CA THR A 110 36.05 -21.74 -35.44
C THR A 110 37.56 -21.56 -35.48
N VAL A 111 38.29 -22.67 -35.69
CA VAL A 111 39.75 -22.72 -35.74
C VAL A 111 40.19 -23.22 -37.11
N TYR A 112 41.27 -22.62 -37.69
CA TYR A 112 41.81 -22.95 -39.02
C TYR A 112 43.32 -23.05 -38.97
N VAL A 113 43.91 -24.00 -39.68
CA VAL A 113 45.35 -24.15 -39.89
C VAL A 113 45.65 -24.01 -41.37
N ASP A 114 46.67 -23.20 -41.77
CA ASP A 114 47.04 -23.02 -43.16
C ASP A 114 47.45 -24.35 -43.83
N ALA A 115 47.07 -24.51 -45.12
CA ALA A 115 47.36 -25.68 -45.90
C ALA A 115 48.88 -25.96 -46.06
N ALA A 116 49.73 -24.94 -45.92
CA ALA A 116 51.18 -25.08 -45.99
C ALA A 116 51.82 -25.49 -44.62
N VAL A 117 51.04 -25.52 -43.52
CA VAL A 117 51.57 -25.92 -42.21
C VAL A 117 51.61 -27.43 -42.10
N SER A 118 52.78 -27.97 -41.70
CA SER A 118 52.90 -29.39 -41.37
C SER A 118 52.21 -29.68 -40.05
N VAL A 119 51.16 -30.51 -40.06
CA VAL A 119 50.38 -30.89 -38.90
C VAL A 119 50.64 -32.36 -38.55
N PRO A 120 51.02 -32.68 -37.31
CA PRO A 120 51.10 -34.07 -36.83
C PRO A 120 49.74 -34.76 -36.96
N ALA A 121 49.76 -36.06 -37.28
CA ALA A 121 48.52 -36.81 -37.60
C ALA A 121 47.50 -36.91 -36.41
N ASP A 122 47.99 -36.77 -35.18
CA ASP A 122 47.24 -36.81 -33.94
C ASP A 122 47.04 -35.43 -33.29
N ALA A 123 47.45 -34.34 -33.97
CA ALA A 123 47.27 -32.99 -33.48
C ALA A 123 45.79 -32.54 -33.48
N LYS A 124 45.35 -31.92 -32.41
CA LYS A 124 43.99 -31.44 -32.19
C LYS A 124 43.95 -30.01 -31.70
N ALA A 125 43.00 -29.24 -32.20
CA ALA A 125 42.52 -28.03 -31.54
C ALA A 125 41.74 -28.42 -30.30
N ALA A 126 41.81 -27.60 -29.23
CA ALA A 126 41.07 -27.84 -27.98
C ALA A 126 40.50 -26.55 -27.40
N LEU A 127 39.30 -26.66 -26.87
CA LEU A 127 38.66 -25.66 -26.02
C LEU A 127 38.73 -26.18 -24.59
N GLN A 128 39.42 -25.44 -23.71
CA GLN A 128 39.65 -25.79 -22.30
C GLN A 128 39.24 -24.65 -21.36
N THR A 129 39.10 -24.98 -20.09
CA THR A 129 39.10 -23.99 -18.98
C THR A 129 40.50 -23.73 -18.47
N VAL A 130 40.69 -22.58 -17.80
CA VAL A 130 41.95 -22.17 -17.21
C VAL A 130 41.79 -22.25 -15.68
N ASP A 131 42.67 -22.93 -15.05
CA ASP A 131 42.88 -23.32 -13.62
C ASP A 131 42.55 -24.80 -13.36
N SER A 132 41.30 -25.28 -13.67
CA SER A 132 40.98 -26.74 -13.57
C SER A 132 41.53 -27.57 -14.77
N TYR A 133 41.85 -26.89 -15.87
CA TYR A 133 42.26 -27.49 -17.16
C TYR A 133 41.26 -28.53 -17.70
N GLY A 134 39.95 -28.27 -17.46
CA GLY A 134 38.87 -29.10 -18.00
C GLY A 134 38.85 -29.01 -19.53
N ASN A 135 38.97 -30.17 -20.19
CA ASN A 135 38.91 -30.22 -21.64
C ASN A 135 37.46 -30.32 -22.13
N TYR A 136 36.95 -29.25 -22.71
CA TYR A 136 35.52 -29.13 -23.11
C TYR A 136 35.23 -29.72 -24.49
N ALA A 137 36.09 -29.45 -25.48
CA ALA A 137 35.92 -29.95 -26.82
C ALA A 137 37.28 -30.10 -27.52
N GLU A 138 37.44 -31.11 -28.39
CA GLU A 138 38.61 -31.30 -29.25
C GLU A 138 38.19 -31.68 -30.68
N ALA A 139 38.91 -31.18 -31.65
CA ALA A 139 38.78 -31.59 -33.06
C ALA A 139 40.16 -31.71 -33.71
N ALA A 140 40.35 -32.67 -34.61
CA ALA A 140 41.62 -32.85 -35.30
C ALA A 140 41.97 -31.59 -36.12
N TYR A 141 43.25 -31.15 -36.08
CA TYR A 141 43.75 -30.18 -37.02
C TYR A 141 43.85 -30.81 -38.40
N LEU A 142 43.26 -30.16 -39.41
CA LEU A 142 43.37 -30.54 -40.84
C LEU A 142 43.94 -29.36 -41.59
N ALA A 143 45.17 -29.46 -42.10
CA ALA A 143 45.81 -28.39 -42.87
C ALA A 143 44.92 -27.95 -44.04
N GLY A 144 44.61 -26.66 -44.14
CA GLY A 144 43.75 -26.08 -45.15
C GLY A 144 42.24 -26.23 -44.91
N GLN A 145 41.82 -26.71 -43.71
CA GLN A 145 40.42 -26.86 -43.36
C GLN A 145 40.13 -26.19 -42.00
N ALA A 146 38.94 -25.65 -41.90
CA ALA A 146 38.43 -25.12 -40.63
C ALA A 146 37.76 -26.23 -39.83
N VAL A 147 37.88 -26.16 -38.49
CA VAL A 147 37.18 -27.02 -37.54
C VAL A 147 36.45 -26.15 -36.54
N THR A 148 35.25 -26.54 -36.16
CA THR A 148 34.44 -25.84 -35.15
C THR A 148 34.39 -26.65 -33.87
N LEU A 149 34.76 -26.02 -32.75
CA LEU A 149 34.66 -26.55 -31.39
C LEU A 149 33.40 -26.00 -30.77
N THR A 150 32.52 -26.85 -30.28
CA THR A 150 31.26 -26.44 -29.60
C THR A 150 31.12 -27.18 -28.28
N LYS A 151 30.78 -26.41 -27.23
CA LYS A 151 30.53 -26.98 -25.88
C LYS A 151 29.56 -26.13 -25.10
N GLU A 152 28.56 -26.79 -24.52
CA GLU A 152 27.76 -26.24 -23.44
C GLU A 152 28.49 -26.47 -22.12
N PHE A 153 28.54 -25.44 -21.27
CA PHE A 153 29.20 -25.48 -19.96
C PHE A 153 28.58 -24.52 -18.97
N THR A 154 28.63 -24.88 -17.69
CA THR A 154 28.24 -23.98 -16.59
C THR A 154 29.49 -23.30 -16.04
N VAL A 155 29.43 -21.98 -15.87
CA VAL A 155 30.55 -21.20 -15.32
C VAL A 155 30.66 -21.45 -13.83
N ASP A 156 31.87 -21.89 -13.40
CA ASP A 156 32.26 -21.96 -12.00
C ASP A 156 33.52 -21.10 -11.80
N THR A 157 33.33 -19.86 -11.33
CA THR A 157 34.44 -18.91 -11.11
C THR A 157 35.32 -19.27 -9.91
N SER A 158 34.91 -20.24 -9.08
CA SER A 158 35.76 -20.80 -8.02
C SER A 158 36.74 -21.83 -8.57
N ALA A 159 36.41 -22.53 -9.66
CA ALA A 159 37.23 -23.56 -10.28
C ALA A 159 38.05 -23.01 -11.46
N ASP A 160 37.47 -22.07 -12.25
CA ASP A 160 38.08 -21.58 -13.50
C ASP A 160 37.85 -20.08 -13.68
N LYS A 161 38.76 -19.41 -14.45
CA LYS A 161 38.69 -17.96 -14.68
C LYS A 161 38.62 -17.55 -16.16
N ALA A 162 38.85 -18.49 -17.08
CA ALA A 162 38.85 -18.20 -18.51
C ALA A 162 38.55 -19.45 -19.34
N LEU A 163 38.10 -19.26 -20.55
CA LEU A 163 38.17 -20.24 -21.64
C LEU A 163 39.52 -20.08 -22.35
N ARG A 164 40.15 -21.18 -22.70
CA ARG A 164 41.40 -21.23 -23.46
C ARG A 164 41.16 -21.96 -24.78
N ILE A 165 41.64 -21.37 -25.90
CA ILE A 165 41.67 -22.02 -27.21
C ILE A 165 43.11 -22.41 -27.47
N ASN A 166 43.41 -23.69 -27.34
CA ASN A 166 44.77 -24.27 -27.43
C ASN A 166 44.81 -25.52 -28.30
N SER A 167 45.72 -26.45 -27.99
CA SER A 167 45.85 -27.73 -28.68
C SER A 167 46.23 -28.84 -27.69
N ASN A 168 46.08 -30.11 -28.12
CA ASN A 168 46.73 -31.21 -27.40
C ASN A 168 48.28 -31.18 -27.57
N ALA A 169 48.98 -32.06 -26.87
CA ALA A 169 50.44 -32.12 -26.89
C ALA A 169 51.06 -32.27 -28.30
N ALA A 170 50.46 -33.09 -29.17
CA ALA A 170 50.89 -33.27 -30.52
C ALA A 170 50.72 -32.01 -31.42
N GLY A 171 49.74 -31.18 -31.09
CA GLY A 171 49.48 -29.86 -31.73
C GLY A 171 50.24 -28.68 -31.11
N ALA A 172 51.14 -28.91 -30.12
CA ALA A 172 51.77 -27.85 -29.35
C ALA A 172 52.44 -26.75 -30.20
N ALA A 173 53.13 -27.11 -31.25
CA ALA A 173 53.86 -26.18 -32.13
C ALA A 173 53.04 -25.75 -33.36
N VAL A 174 51.82 -26.20 -33.57
CA VAL A 174 50.98 -25.87 -34.71
C VAL A 174 50.40 -24.45 -34.55
N PRO A 175 50.78 -23.50 -35.44
CA PRO A 175 50.12 -22.18 -35.45
C PRO A 175 48.73 -22.31 -36.04
N PHE A 176 47.78 -21.55 -35.56
CA PHE A 176 46.40 -21.60 -36.03
C PHE A 176 45.73 -20.21 -36.02
N TYR A 177 44.63 -20.10 -36.73
CA TYR A 177 43.74 -18.93 -36.70
C TYR A 177 42.46 -19.25 -35.96
N ILE A 178 41.97 -18.27 -35.18
CA ILE A 178 40.61 -18.24 -34.66
C ILE A 178 39.84 -17.25 -35.52
N GLY A 179 38.82 -17.72 -36.28
CA GLY A 179 38.03 -16.88 -37.14
C GLY A 179 36.81 -16.28 -36.48
N ASP A 180 36.20 -17.03 -35.58
CA ASP A 180 35.01 -16.63 -34.88
C ASP A 180 34.98 -17.31 -33.49
N ILE A 181 34.61 -16.56 -32.52
CA ILE A 181 34.23 -17.06 -31.18
C ILE A 181 32.89 -16.47 -30.80
N ARG A 182 31.91 -17.33 -30.54
CA ARG A 182 30.57 -16.96 -30.13
C ARG A 182 30.21 -17.69 -28.86
N ILE A 183 29.72 -16.92 -27.88
CA ILE A 183 29.18 -17.47 -26.62
C ILE A 183 27.72 -17.05 -26.53
N THR A 184 26.87 -18.03 -26.44
CA THR A 184 25.42 -17.83 -26.31
C THR A 184 24.92 -18.39 -25.00
N GLU A 185 23.91 -17.75 -24.43
CA GLU A 185 23.06 -18.36 -23.42
C GLU A 185 21.69 -18.63 -24.02
N GLN A 186 20.97 -19.63 -23.50
CA GLN A 186 19.54 -19.75 -23.81
C GLN A 186 18.88 -18.44 -23.48
N ALA A 187 18.15 -17.84 -24.41
CA ALA A 187 17.37 -16.65 -24.13
C ALA A 187 16.46 -16.99 -22.92
N SER A 188 16.64 -16.26 -21.81
CA SER A 188 15.61 -16.23 -20.78
C SER A 188 14.39 -15.67 -21.48
N SER A 189 13.41 -16.52 -21.74
CA SER A 189 12.25 -16.22 -22.54
C SER A 189 11.42 -15.14 -21.86
N GLY A 190 11.73 -13.89 -22.20
CA GLY A 190 10.73 -12.85 -22.17
C GLY A 190 9.71 -13.20 -23.27
N GLY A 191 8.61 -13.88 -22.91
CA GLY A 191 7.43 -14.02 -23.72
C GLY A 191 7.49 -14.92 -24.95
N GLY A 192 8.29 -15.99 -24.97
CA GLY A 192 8.18 -17.08 -25.95
C GLY A 192 7.79 -18.37 -25.22
N GLU A 193 6.80 -19.09 -25.69
CA GLU A 193 6.39 -20.38 -25.12
C GLU A 193 7.61 -21.30 -24.93
N GLN A 194 7.93 -21.57 -23.65
CA GLN A 194 8.76 -22.71 -23.29
C GLN A 194 8.16 -23.94 -23.95
N PRO A 195 8.95 -24.94 -24.44
CA PRO A 195 8.37 -26.20 -24.87
C PRO A 195 7.42 -26.65 -23.75
N PRO A 196 6.17 -27.03 -24.10
CA PRO A 196 5.14 -27.26 -23.10
C PRO A 196 5.70 -28.22 -22.06
N ARG A 197 5.86 -27.69 -20.82
CA ARG A 197 6.09 -28.52 -19.65
C ARG A 197 4.94 -29.51 -19.61
N ASP A 198 5.20 -30.74 -19.24
CA ASP A 198 4.11 -31.68 -19.00
C ASP A 198 3.10 -31.00 -18.06
N PRO A 199 1.81 -31.03 -18.38
CA PRO A 199 0.79 -30.42 -17.54
C PRO A 199 0.95 -30.86 -16.10
N ALA A 200 0.69 -29.92 -15.13
CA ALA A 200 0.76 -30.24 -13.73
C ALA A 200 -0.02 -31.52 -13.42
N LEU A 201 0.59 -32.43 -12.69
CA LEU A 201 -0.08 -33.65 -12.27
C LEU A 201 -1.22 -33.32 -11.30
N PRO A 202 -2.34 -34.04 -11.34
CA PRO A 202 -3.38 -33.86 -10.34
C PRO A 202 -2.85 -34.22 -8.94
N PHE A 203 -3.10 -33.36 -7.97
CA PHE A 203 -2.78 -33.62 -6.57
C PHE A 203 -3.93 -34.43 -5.95
N SER A 204 -3.58 -35.51 -5.23
CA SER A 204 -4.55 -36.24 -4.41
C SER A 204 -4.38 -35.84 -2.95
N THR A 205 -5.46 -35.49 -2.27
CA THR A 205 -5.44 -35.17 -0.84
C THR A 205 -4.70 -36.26 -0.05
N ILE A 206 -3.74 -35.84 0.77
CA ILE A 206 -2.93 -36.77 1.57
C ILE A 206 -3.62 -36.92 2.92
N THR A 207 -4.10 -38.13 3.19
CA THR A 207 -4.87 -38.51 4.38
C THR A 207 -4.10 -39.45 5.29
N PHE A 208 -2.90 -39.87 4.88
CA PHE A 208 -2.01 -40.81 5.59
C PHE A 208 -2.61 -42.22 5.87
N GLU A 209 -3.78 -42.54 5.31
CA GLU A 209 -4.47 -43.81 5.51
C GLU A 209 -3.75 -45.03 4.88
N ASP A 210 -2.86 -44.74 3.92
CA ASP A 210 -1.96 -45.78 3.36
C ASP A 210 -0.72 -46.04 4.23
N GLN A 211 -0.65 -45.43 5.40
CA GLN A 211 0.45 -45.54 6.37
C GLN A 211 1.82 -45.10 5.84
N LYS A 212 1.83 -44.23 4.86
CA LYS A 212 3.04 -43.58 4.33
C LYS A 212 3.00 -42.08 4.60
N SER A 213 4.18 -41.45 4.62
CA SER A 213 4.33 -40.02 4.87
C SER A 213 3.75 -39.12 3.75
N GLY A 214 3.17 -39.68 2.70
CA GLY A 214 2.64 -38.90 1.58
C GLY A 214 3.69 -38.10 0.79
N GLY A 215 4.96 -38.35 0.99
CA GLY A 215 6.06 -37.59 0.41
C GLY A 215 6.61 -36.48 1.32
N PHE A 216 6.06 -36.32 2.50
CA PHE A 216 6.61 -35.36 3.48
C PHE A 216 7.98 -35.85 4.00
N ALA A 217 8.89 -34.88 4.16
CA ALA A 217 10.19 -35.04 4.78
C ALA A 217 10.41 -33.95 5.85
N GLY A 218 11.34 -34.15 6.77
CA GLY A 218 11.78 -33.09 7.69
C GLY A 218 12.54 -32.01 6.93
N ARG A 219 12.23 -30.75 7.15
CA ARG A 219 12.82 -29.59 6.46
C ARG A 219 14.29 -29.39 6.82
N ALA A 220 14.65 -29.61 8.09
CA ALA A 220 16.04 -29.55 8.57
C ALA A 220 16.68 -30.91 8.72
N GLY A 221 15.91 -32.00 8.61
CA GLY A 221 16.35 -33.37 8.82
C GLY A 221 16.52 -33.77 10.30
N THR A 222 16.15 -32.88 11.22
CA THR A 222 16.12 -33.17 12.68
C THR A 222 14.75 -33.64 13.13
N GLU A 223 13.72 -33.34 12.37
CA GLU A 223 12.33 -33.70 12.65
C GLU A 223 12.10 -35.20 12.52
N THR A 224 11.30 -35.71 13.43
CA THR A 224 10.76 -37.08 13.37
C THR A 224 9.33 -37.03 12.88
N LEU A 225 9.12 -37.60 11.70
CA LEU A 225 7.80 -37.66 11.05
C LEU A 225 7.30 -39.12 11.16
N THR A 226 6.21 -39.34 11.90
CA THR A 226 5.66 -40.66 12.15
C THR A 226 4.19 -40.73 11.75
N VAL A 227 3.82 -41.58 10.82
CA VAL A 227 2.41 -41.89 10.56
C VAL A 227 1.89 -42.74 11.71
N THR A 228 0.88 -42.27 12.40
CA THR A 228 0.36 -42.88 13.63
C THR A 228 -1.15 -42.89 13.67
N ASN A 229 -1.70 -43.81 14.45
CA ASN A 229 -3.14 -43.90 14.74
C ASN A 229 -3.52 -43.24 16.09
N GLU A 230 -2.64 -42.43 16.67
CA GLU A 230 -2.92 -41.68 17.90
C GLU A 230 -3.92 -40.55 17.69
N ALA A 231 -4.02 -40.04 16.48
CA ALA A 231 -4.95 -39.01 16.07
C ALA A 231 -5.34 -39.19 14.60
N ASN A 232 -6.51 -38.67 14.22
CA ASN A 232 -7.04 -38.72 12.87
C ASN A 232 -8.04 -37.57 12.64
N HIS A 233 -8.00 -36.95 11.47
CA HIS A 233 -9.03 -35.99 11.04
C HIS A 233 -9.89 -36.56 9.89
N THR A 234 -9.32 -37.37 9.01
CA THR A 234 -10.03 -37.95 7.85
C THR A 234 -11.30 -38.71 8.28
N PRO A 235 -12.49 -38.35 7.80
CA PRO A 235 -13.73 -39.04 8.12
C PRO A 235 -13.69 -40.53 7.81
N GLY A 236 -13.79 -41.37 8.83
CA GLY A 236 -13.71 -42.83 8.70
C GLY A 236 -12.30 -43.38 8.56
N GLY A 237 -11.29 -42.52 8.62
CA GLY A 237 -9.87 -42.88 8.66
C GLY A 237 -9.39 -43.23 10.04
N SER A 238 -8.08 -43.46 10.18
CA SER A 238 -7.43 -43.87 11.41
C SER A 238 -6.07 -43.25 11.63
N TYR A 239 -5.43 -42.65 10.65
CA TYR A 239 -4.04 -42.25 10.68
C TYR A 239 -3.88 -40.75 10.43
N ALA A 240 -2.81 -40.17 10.99
CA ALA A 240 -2.31 -38.81 10.73
C ALA A 240 -0.78 -38.80 10.80
N LEU A 241 -0.14 -37.75 10.32
CA LEU A 241 1.30 -37.54 10.44
C LEU A 241 1.62 -36.76 11.71
N LYS A 242 2.35 -37.40 12.64
CA LYS A 242 2.89 -36.79 13.86
C LYS A 242 4.23 -36.14 13.56
N VAL A 243 4.44 -34.93 14.02
CA VAL A 243 5.65 -34.13 13.86
C VAL A 243 6.26 -33.85 15.21
N GLU A 244 7.49 -34.34 15.43
CA GLU A 244 8.27 -34.20 16.65
C GLU A 244 9.75 -33.86 16.30
N GLY A 245 10.59 -33.64 17.32
CA GLY A 245 12.04 -33.45 17.11
C GLY A 245 12.44 -32.14 16.43
N ARG A 246 11.54 -31.14 16.36
CA ARG A 246 11.87 -29.78 15.93
C ARG A 246 12.82 -29.13 16.92
N THR A 247 13.77 -28.34 16.44
CA THR A 247 14.77 -27.62 17.25
C THR A 247 14.92 -26.15 16.87
N ASP A 248 14.15 -25.70 15.89
CA ASP A 248 14.07 -24.30 15.49
C ASP A 248 12.66 -23.95 15.02
N THR A 249 12.33 -22.66 14.99
CA THR A 249 10.99 -22.16 14.61
C THR A 249 10.63 -22.51 13.17
N TRP A 250 11.59 -22.47 12.24
CA TRP A 250 11.40 -22.77 10.82
C TRP A 250 11.39 -24.27 10.48
N HIS A 251 11.67 -25.18 11.45
CA HIS A 251 11.61 -26.62 11.23
C HIS A 251 10.17 -27.12 11.09
N GLY A 252 9.97 -28.18 10.33
CA GLY A 252 8.66 -28.79 10.17
C GLY A 252 8.57 -29.79 9.01
N PRO A 253 7.41 -30.41 8.81
CA PRO A 253 7.17 -31.28 7.69
C PRO A 253 7.06 -30.46 6.41
N THR A 254 7.81 -30.83 5.38
CA THR A 254 7.81 -30.16 4.07
C THR A 254 7.48 -31.16 2.96
N LEU A 255 6.70 -30.69 1.97
CA LEU A 255 6.30 -31.47 0.80
C LEU A 255 6.70 -30.76 -0.48
N ARG A 256 7.41 -31.45 -1.37
CA ARG A 256 7.75 -30.97 -2.71
C ARG A 256 6.51 -30.96 -3.59
N VAL A 257 6.20 -29.80 -4.22
CA VAL A 257 4.97 -29.61 -5.02
C VAL A 257 5.20 -29.21 -6.46
N GLU A 258 6.44 -29.04 -6.94
CA GLU A 258 6.76 -28.56 -8.28
C GLU A 258 6.10 -29.34 -9.42
N LYS A 259 5.90 -30.66 -9.27
CA LYS A 259 5.23 -31.49 -10.26
C LYS A 259 3.71 -31.29 -10.35
N TYR A 260 3.16 -30.57 -9.40
CA TYR A 260 1.72 -30.28 -9.31
C TYR A 260 1.40 -28.82 -9.69
N VAL A 261 2.42 -28.03 -10.09
CA VAL A 261 2.28 -26.60 -10.33
C VAL A 261 2.46 -26.27 -11.81
N ASP A 262 1.46 -25.60 -12.37
CA ASP A 262 1.59 -24.88 -13.65
C ASP A 262 2.05 -23.45 -13.36
N GLN A 263 2.99 -22.95 -14.16
CA GLN A 263 3.52 -21.60 -13.99
C GLN A 263 2.42 -20.55 -14.14
N GLY A 264 2.37 -19.62 -13.19
CA GLY A 264 1.40 -18.54 -13.17
C GLY A 264 0.01 -18.94 -12.68
N ALA A 265 -0.25 -20.23 -12.41
CA ALA A 265 -1.51 -20.69 -11.86
C ALA A 265 -1.60 -20.47 -10.35
N GLU A 266 -2.81 -20.25 -9.86
CA GLU A 266 -3.10 -20.09 -8.44
C GLU A 266 -3.63 -21.40 -7.85
N TYR A 267 -3.13 -21.71 -6.66
CA TYR A 267 -3.49 -22.92 -5.91
C TYR A 267 -4.04 -22.56 -4.53
N LYS A 268 -5.12 -23.25 -4.18
CA LYS A 268 -5.64 -23.30 -2.82
C LYS A 268 -4.95 -24.43 -2.09
N ILE A 269 -4.28 -24.08 -0.98
CA ILE A 269 -3.46 -25.00 -0.20
C ILE A 269 -4.09 -25.11 1.17
N SER A 270 -4.34 -26.33 1.65
CA SER A 270 -4.87 -26.52 3.00
C SER A 270 -4.26 -27.71 3.70
N ALA A 271 -4.29 -27.68 5.05
CA ALA A 271 -3.92 -28.77 5.94
C ALA A 271 -4.70 -28.67 7.23
N TRP A 272 -5.08 -29.78 7.83
CA TRP A 272 -5.60 -29.82 9.18
C TRP A 272 -4.49 -30.07 10.17
N VAL A 273 -4.46 -29.30 11.25
CA VAL A 273 -3.40 -29.36 12.25
C VAL A 273 -4.00 -29.48 13.64
N LYS A 274 -3.37 -30.28 14.52
CA LYS A 274 -3.72 -30.40 15.92
C LYS A 274 -2.46 -30.32 16.78
N LEU A 275 -2.39 -29.34 17.67
CA LEU A 275 -1.24 -29.14 18.57
C LEU A 275 -1.14 -30.24 19.63
N ILE A 276 0.07 -30.72 19.89
CA ILE A 276 0.39 -31.68 20.94
C ILE A 276 1.05 -30.99 22.13
N ASP A 277 2.10 -30.21 21.87
CA ASP A 277 2.91 -29.45 22.85
C ASP A 277 3.57 -28.25 22.16
N PRO A 278 3.73 -27.08 22.81
CA PRO A 278 3.31 -26.70 24.18
C PRO A 278 1.81 -26.43 24.30
N ALA A 279 1.38 -25.99 25.47
CA ALA A 279 -0.04 -25.70 25.75
C ALA A 279 -0.68 -24.72 24.72
N SER A 280 0.11 -23.79 24.15
CA SER A 280 -0.28 -22.93 23.05
C SER A 280 0.93 -22.59 22.16
N SER A 281 0.72 -22.49 20.86
CA SER A 281 1.75 -22.13 19.87
C SER A 281 1.13 -21.48 18.64
N GLN A 282 1.88 -20.55 18.03
CA GLN A 282 1.52 -20.01 16.72
C GLN A 282 2.01 -20.96 15.63
N ILE A 283 1.09 -21.64 14.98
CA ILE A 283 1.36 -22.53 13.85
C ILE A 283 1.03 -21.78 12.55
N GLN A 284 1.77 -22.08 11.49
CA GLN A 284 1.48 -21.53 10.17
C GLN A 284 1.70 -22.56 9.06
N LEU A 285 0.83 -22.50 8.05
CA LEU A 285 1.01 -23.15 6.76
C LEU A 285 1.73 -22.14 5.85
N SER A 286 2.82 -22.58 5.22
CA SER A 286 3.68 -21.72 4.40
C SER A 286 4.07 -22.40 3.09
N THR A 287 4.54 -21.59 2.13
CA THR A 287 5.18 -22.08 0.90
C THR A 287 6.59 -21.50 0.76
N GLN A 288 7.48 -22.26 0.14
CA GLN A 288 8.82 -21.81 -0.22
C GLN A 288 9.03 -21.97 -1.72
N ILE A 289 9.58 -20.93 -2.33
CA ILE A 289 9.96 -20.86 -3.75
C ILE A 289 11.47 -20.64 -3.82
N GLY A 290 12.18 -21.55 -4.48
CA GLY A 290 13.65 -21.49 -4.59
C GLY A 290 14.39 -22.00 -3.37
N GLU A 291 15.73 -22.07 -3.47
CA GLU A 291 16.66 -22.55 -2.45
C GLU A 291 17.75 -21.53 -2.14
N GLY A 292 18.40 -21.72 -0.98
CA GLY A 292 19.55 -20.91 -0.56
C GLY A 292 19.20 -19.43 -0.34
N SER A 293 20.10 -18.53 -0.70
CA SER A 293 19.92 -17.08 -0.50
C SER A 293 18.86 -16.43 -1.40
N SER A 294 18.39 -17.14 -2.43
CA SER A 294 17.32 -16.68 -3.33
C SER A 294 15.95 -17.24 -2.96
N ALA A 295 15.84 -18.03 -1.88
CA ALA A 295 14.58 -18.60 -1.45
C ALA A 295 13.60 -17.51 -0.95
N ASN A 296 12.37 -17.58 -1.43
CA ASN A 296 11.27 -16.78 -0.92
C ASN A 296 10.34 -17.63 -0.07
N TYR A 297 9.95 -17.13 1.11
CA TYR A 297 9.11 -17.82 2.09
C TYR A 297 7.85 -17.02 2.33
N VAL A 298 6.69 -17.64 2.11
CA VAL A 298 5.40 -16.97 2.24
C VAL A 298 4.50 -17.72 3.22
N ALA A 299 4.12 -17.05 4.30
CA ALA A 299 3.12 -17.55 5.24
C ALA A 299 1.72 -17.41 4.61
N LEU A 300 1.02 -18.53 4.44
CA LEU A 300 -0.30 -18.57 3.82
C LEU A 300 -1.43 -18.44 4.85
N SER A 301 -1.24 -19.02 6.02
CA SER A 301 -2.26 -19.06 7.06
C SER A 301 -1.60 -19.21 8.43
N PRO A 302 -1.34 -18.13 9.16
CA PRO A 302 -0.89 -18.18 10.56
C PRO A 302 -2.10 -18.24 11.50
N LYS A 303 -2.05 -19.13 12.53
CA LYS A 303 -3.06 -19.24 13.59
C LYS A 303 -2.43 -19.66 14.91
N THR A 304 -2.91 -19.09 16.02
CA THR A 304 -2.55 -19.58 17.35
C THR A 304 -3.43 -20.75 17.72
N LEU A 305 -2.82 -21.89 18.04
CA LEU A 305 -3.48 -23.10 18.51
C LEU A 305 -3.18 -23.35 19.98
N SER A 306 -4.11 -24.00 20.68
CA SER A 306 -3.91 -24.59 22.00
C SER A 306 -4.09 -26.11 21.97
N THR A 307 -3.52 -26.82 22.94
CA THR A 307 -3.73 -28.27 23.07
C THR A 307 -5.16 -28.68 23.40
N GLY A 308 -5.99 -27.71 23.82
CA GLY A 308 -7.43 -27.91 24.01
C GLY A 308 -8.24 -27.82 22.72
N ASP A 309 -7.68 -27.30 21.65
CA ASP A 309 -8.34 -27.21 20.37
C ASP A 309 -8.48 -28.61 19.75
N ASN A 310 -9.55 -28.78 19.00
CA ASN A 310 -9.67 -29.95 18.12
C ASN A 310 -8.81 -29.70 16.87
N TRP A 311 -8.99 -30.46 15.83
CA TRP A 311 -8.36 -30.19 14.55
C TRP A 311 -8.76 -28.81 14.02
N VAL A 312 -7.76 -28.01 13.56
CA VAL A 312 -7.94 -26.67 13.01
C VAL A 312 -7.46 -26.67 11.57
N GLN A 313 -8.31 -26.23 10.67
CA GLN A 313 -7.95 -26.09 9.25
C GLN A 313 -7.09 -24.84 9.04
N PHE A 314 -5.96 -25.02 8.38
CA PHE A 314 -5.14 -23.98 7.78
C PHE A 314 -5.41 -23.97 6.29
N GLU A 315 -5.68 -22.78 5.73
CA GLU A 315 -6.03 -22.67 4.33
C GLU A 315 -5.56 -21.30 3.82
N GLY A 316 -4.94 -21.27 2.63
CA GLY A 316 -4.58 -20.06 1.95
C GLY A 316 -4.44 -20.29 0.45
N THR A 317 -4.34 -19.23 -0.33
CA THR A 317 -4.08 -19.30 -1.78
C THR A 317 -2.71 -18.72 -2.08
N TYR A 318 -2.04 -19.33 -3.06
CA TYR A 318 -0.79 -18.79 -3.58
C TYR A 318 -0.72 -18.96 -5.10
N ARG A 319 -0.23 -17.91 -5.78
CA ARG A 319 0.01 -17.92 -7.21
C ARG A 319 1.50 -18.10 -7.48
N TYR A 320 1.87 -19.19 -8.17
CA TYR A 320 3.26 -19.48 -8.49
C TYR A 320 3.67 -18.77 -9.80
N ASN A 321 3.92 -17.47 -9.71
CA ASN A 321 4.28 -16.62 -10.85
C ASN A 321 5.62 -17.01 -11.50
N SER A 322 6.60 -17.42 -10.70
CA SER A 322 7.82 -18.03 -11.16
C SER A 322 7.90 -19.46 -10.63
N VAL A 323 8.08 -20.40 -11.50
CA VAL A 323 8.54 -21.75 -11.19
C VAL A 323 10.04 -21.85 -11.49
N GLY A 324 10.72 -20.71 -11.38
CA GLY A 324 12.15 -20.63 -11.64
C GLY A 324 12.91 -21.54 -10.65
N GLY A 325 13.65 -22.48 -11.20
CA GLY A 325 14.54 -23.32 -10.42
C GLY A 325 13.91 -24.49 -9.69
N GLU A 326 12.69 -24.89 -10.00
CA GLU A 326 12.25 -26.27 -9.72
C GLU A 326 12.20 -26.70 -8.25
N PHE A 327 12.39 -25.77 -7.28
CA PHE A 327 12.23 -26.07 -5.86
C PHE A 327 11.01 -25.32 -5.34
N LEU A 328 9.91 -26.06 -5.22
CA LEU A 328 8.68 -25.53 -4.63
C LEU A 328 8.22 -26.48 -3.51
N THR A 329 7.98 -25.92 -2.33
CA THR A 329 7.48 -26.72 -1.21
C THR A 329 6.33 -26.03 -0.51
N ILE A 330 5.45 -26.84 0.09
CA ILE A 330 4.55 -26.42 1.15
C ILE A 330 5.00 -27.06 2.45
N TYR A 331 4.82 -26.37 3.58
CA TYR A 331 5.24 -26.86 4.88
C TYR A 331 4.43 -26.26 6.01
N VAL A 332 4.46 -26.93 7.17
CA VAL A 332 3.82 -26.46 8.41
C VAL A 332 4.90 -26.27 9.46
N GLU A 333 4.92 -25.09 10.09
CA GLU A 333 5.92 -24.73 11.09
C GLU A 333 5.27 -24.02 12.29
N SER A 334 6.04 -23.82 13.37
CA SER A 334 5.63 -22.93 14.46
C SER A 334 6.54 -21.72 14.48
N SER A 335 6.01 -20.55 14.20
CA SER A 335 6.78 -19.30 14.08
C SER A 335 7.29 -18.74 15.41
N ASN A 336 6.77 -19.20 16.54
CA ASN A 336 7.12 -18.70 17.88
C ASN A 336 7.64 -19.77 18.84
N ASN A 337 7.71 -21.05 18.43
CA ASN A 337 8.19 -22.14 19.30
C ASN A 337 9.03 -23.14 18.52
N ALA A 338 10.29 -23.29 18.92
CA ALA A 338 11.26 -24.14 18.24
C ALA A 338 10.99 -25.65 18.41
N THR A 339 10.32 -26.07 19.48
CA THR A 339 10.12 -27.47 19.84
C THR A 339 8.65 -27.93 19.76
N ALA A 340 7.76 -27.10 19.24
CA ALA A 340 6.35 -27.47 19.14
C ALA A 340 6.17 -28.78 18.39
N SER A 341 5.31 -29.67 18.92
CA SER A 341 4.89 -30.91 18.27
C SER A 341 3.41 -30.86 17.93
N PHE A 342 3.06 -31.45 16.79
CA PHE A 342 1.68 -31.41 16.29
C PHE A 342 1.40 -32.56 15.33
N TYR A 343 0.12 -32.83 15.08
CA TYR A 343 -0.33 -33.69 14.00
C TYR A 343 -0.74 -32.86 12.79
N ILE A 344 -0.53 -33.40 11.59
CA ILE A 344 -1.12 -32.89 10.35
C ILE A 344 -1.92 -34.00 9.66
N ASP A 345 -3.00 -33.62 8.99
CA ASP A 345 -3.87 -34.52 8.23
C ASP A 345 -4.61 -33.78 7.11
N ASP A 346 -5.24 -34.52 6.20
CA ASP A 346 -6.03 -34.01 5.07
C ASP A 346 -5.37 -32.84 4.35
N VAL A 347 -4.14 -33.05 3.87
CA VAL A 347 -3.41 -32.02 3.14
C VAL A 347 -3.88 -31.99 1.70
N SER A 348 -4.35 -30.82 1.21
CA SER A 348 -4.76 -30.61 -0.17
C SER A 348 -3.98 -29.50 -0.86
N PHE A 349 -3.87 -29.62 -2.18
CA PHE A 349 -3.21 -28.68 -3.06
C PHE A 349 -4.00 -28.62 -4.38
N GLU A 350 -4.92 -27.68 -4.49
CA GLU A 350 -5.93 -27.66 -5.55
C GLU A 350 -5.78 -26.41 -6.41
N SER A 351 -5.75 -26.57 -7.75
CA SER A 351 -5.80 -25.42 -8.65
C SER A 351 -7.12 -24.67 -8.51
N THR A 352 -7.07 -23.35 -8.37
CA THR A 352 -8.27 -22.50 -8.37
C THR A 352 -8.88 -22.33 -9.77
N GLY A 353 -8.20 -22.82 -10.82
CA GLY A 353 -8.58 -22.61 -12.21
C GLY A 353 -8.13 -21.25 -12.77
N SER A 354 -7.50 -20.41 -11.96
CA SER A 354 -6.94 -19.13 -12.42
C SER A 354 -5.62 -19.37 -13.14
N GLY A 355 -5.55 -19.06 -14.44
CA GLY A 355 -4.36 -19.18 -15.28
C GLY A 355 -3.31 -18.10 -15.01
N PRO A 356 -2.27 -17.99 -15.87
CA PRO A 356 -1.25 -16.97 -15.76
C PRO A 356 -1.82 -15.56 -15.75
N ILE A 357 -1.24 -14.70 -14.90
CA ILE A 357 -1.59 -13.28 -14.89
C ILE A 357 -1.11 -12.65 -16.20
N THR A 358 -1.97 -11.84 -16.80
CA THR A 358 -1.64 -10.96 -17.92
C THR A 358 -1.94 -9.51 -17.54
N ILE A 359 -1.15 -8.56 -18.02
CA ILE A 359 -1.41 -7.14 -17.80
C ILE A 359 -2.30 -6.55 -18.91
N GLN A 360 -2.97 -5.47 -18.59
CA GLN A 360 -3.76 -4.67 -19.54
C GLN A 360 -2.82 -3.75 -20.34
N LYS A 361 -2.45 -4.16 -21.54
CA LYS A 361 -1.48 -3.43 -22.39
C LYS A 361 -2.04 -2.18 -23.07
N ASP A 362 -3.34 -2.00 -23.05
CA ASP A 362 -4.07 -0.86 -23.62
C ASP A 362 -4.24 0.31 -22.63
N LEU A 363 -3.78 0.17 -21.39
CA LEU A 363 -3.78 1.24 -20.42
C LEU A 363 -2.82 2.37 -20.81
N ILE A 364 -3.19 3.60 -20.47
CA ILE A 364 -2.31 4.75 -20.64
C ILE A 364 -1.16 4.67 -19.62
N PRO A 365 0.12 4.67 -20.05
CA PRO A 365 1.22 4.62 -19.08
C PRO A 365 1.23 5.86 -18.19
N LEU A 366 1.29 5.67 -16.86
CA LEU A 366 1.32 6.76 -15.87
C LEU A 366 2.46 7.73 -16.14
N LYS A 367 3.67 7.22 -16.42
CA LYS A 367 4.85 8.03 -16.74
C LYS A 367 4.67 8.90 -17.99
N THR A 368 3.79 8.48 -18.92
CA THR A 368 3.46 9.26 -20.12
C THR A 368 2.44 10.33 -19.83
N ALA A 369 1.44 10.02 -18.98
CA ALA A 369 0.40 10.97 -18.60
C ALA A 369 0.96 12.16 -17.81
N TYR A 370 2.02 11.93 -17.04
CA TYR A 370 2.66 12.94 -16.18
C TYR A 370 4.08 13.34 -16.64
N GLN A 371 4.45 13.04 -17.91
CA GLN A 371 5.79 13.28 -18.42
C GLN A 371 6.25 14.76 -18.41
N SER A 372 5.32 15.72 -18.35
CA SER A 372 5.59 17.16 -18.26
C SER A 372 5.51 17.70 -16.83
N ASP A 373 5.09 16.88 -15.89
CA ASP A 373 4.77 17.31 -14.54
C ASP A 373 5.86 16.84 -13.54
N PHE A 374 6.07 15.55 -13.39
CA PHE A 374 7.05 14.95 -12.47
C PHE A 374 7.33 13.49 -12.84
N LEU A 375 8.36 12.90 -12.24
CA LEU A 375 8.64 11.47 -12.38
C LEU A 375 7.56 10.63 -11.68
N ILE A 376 7.23 9.49 -12.27
CA ILE A 376 6.35 8.49 -11.66
C ILE A 376 7.18 7.31 -11.18
N GLY A 377 7.16 7.08 -9.86
CA GLY A 377 7.96 6.07 -9.20
C GLY A 377 7.17 4.89 -8.67
N ASN A 378 7.91 3.84 -8.34
CA ASN A 378 7.38 2.68 -7.62
C ASN A 378 8.41 2.12 -6.63
N ALA A 379 7.94 1.73 -5.45
CA ALA A 379 8.74 0.91 -4.55
C ALA A 379 8.72 -0.54 -5.04
N ILE A 380 9.90 -1.16 -5.10
CA ILE A 380 10.08 -2.46 -5.71
C ILE A 380 10.79 -3.47 -4.80
N SER A 381 10.48 -4.74 -5.03
CA SER A 381 11.22 -5.91 -4.58
C SER A 381 11.94 -6.58 -5.76
N ALA A 382 12.72 -7.62 -5.52
CA ALA A 382 13.41 -8.35 -6.58
C ALA A 382 12.42 -9.02 -7.56
N GLU A 383 11.27 -9.48 -7.08
CA GLU A 383 10.23 -10.11 -7.91
C GLU A 383 9.56 -9.14 -8.91
N ASP A 384 9.56 -7.83 -8.62
CA ASP A 384 9.02 -6.81 -9.52
C ASP A 384 9.91 -6.57 -10.75
N LEU A 385 11.13 -7.09 -10.72
CA LEU A 385 12.11 -6.98 -11.80
C LEU A 385 12.11 -8.16 -12.74
N GLU A 386 11.08 -9.02 -12.68
CA GLU A 386 10.98 -10.23 -13.51
C GLU A 386 9.58 -10.39 -14.14
N GLY A 387 9.56 -11.05 -15.32
CA GLY A 387 8.33 -11.47 -15.98
C GLY A 387 7.29 -10.35 -16.17
N VAL A 388 6.04 -10.71 -15.99
CA VAL A 388 4.88 -9.81 -16.18
C VAL A 388 4.89 -8.61 -15.22
N ARG A 389 5.53 -8.75 -14.05
CA ARG A 389 5.67 -7.67 -13.08
C ARG A 389 6.61 -6.60 -13.58
N LEU A 390 7.76 -7.00 -14.14
CA LEU A 390 8.68 -6.07 -14.81
C LEU A 390 8.03 -5.38 -16.02
N GLU A 391 7.19 -6.09 -16.77
CA GLU A 391 6.45 -5.52 -17.88
C GLU A 391 5.48 -4.41 -17.42
N LEU A 392 4.73 -4.65 -16.32
CA LEU A 392 3.84 -3.65 -15.71
C LEU A 392 4.65 -2.47 -15.14
N LEU A 393 5.71 -2.75 -14.40
CA LEU A 393 6.60 -1.72 -13.83
C LEU A 393 7.16 -0.84 -14.95
N GLY A 394 7.77 -1.43 -15.96
CA GLY A 394 8.36 -0.73 -17.10
C GLY A 394 7.34 0.05 -17.94
N MET A 395 6.09 -0.42 -18.01
CA MET A 395 5.01 0.29 -18.71
C MET A 395 4.66 1.60 -18.01
N HIS A 396 4.54 1.62 -16.69
CA HIS A 396 3.95 2.73 -15.94
C HIS A 396 4.95 3.68 -15.26
N HIS A 397 6.17 3.23 -14.96
CA HIS A 397 7.09 3.96 -14.09
C HIS A 397 8.40 4.33 -14.79
N ASN A 398 9.08 5.37 -14.31
CA ASN A 398 10.37 5.83 -14.81
C ASN A 398 11.40 6.10 -13.69
N VAL A 399 11.01 5.87 -12.42
CA VAL A 399 11.93 5.85 -11.28
C VAL A 399 11.52 4.73 -10.33
N ALA A 400 12.49 4.11 -9.67
CA ALA A 400 12.26 3.05 -8.70
C ALA A 400 12.91 3.36 -7.35
N THR A 401 12.35 2.81 -6.28
CA THR A 401 12.90 2.84 -4.92
C THR A 401 12.96 1.41 -4.40
N ALA A 402 14.11 0.98 -3.87
CA ALA A 402 14.23 -0.35 -3.28
C ALA A 402 13.44 -0.41 -1.96
N GLY A 403 12.44 -1.25 -1.86
CA GLY A 403 11.59 -1.37 -0.66
C GLY A 403 12.39 -1.79 0.58
N ASN A 404 13.41 -2.64 0.43
CA ASN A 404 14.24 -3.12 1.54
C ASN A 404 15.73 -3.21 1.23
N ALA A 405 16.13 -3.51 -0.01
CA ALA A 405 17.50 -3.89 -0.34
C ALA A 405 18.57 -2.81 -0.05
N MET A 406 18.17 -1.54 0.04
CA MET A 406 19.06 -0.40 0.31
C MET A 406 18.95 0.14 1.75
N LYS A 407 18.26 -0.55 2.65
CA LYS A 407 18.17 -0.19 4.07
C LYS A 407 19.43 -0.58 4.85
N PRO A 408 19.74 0.06 5.98
CA PRO A 408 20.98 -0.16 6.70
C PRO A 408 21.24 -1.62 7.11
N ASP A 409 20.22 -2.36 7.53
CA ASP A 409 20.33 -3.78 7.91
C ASP A 409 20.68 -4.69 6.72
N GLY A 410 20.18 -4.37 5.53
CA GLY A 410 20.53 -5.05 4.29
C GLY A 410 21.93 -4.72 3.79
N LEU A 411 22.37 -3.45 3.94
CA LEU A 411 23.64 -2.97 3.40
C LEU A 411 24.84 -3.17 4.35
N GLN A 412 24.61 -3.14 5.67
CA GLN A 412 25.69 -3.27 6.66
C GLN A 412 25.22 -4.02 7.91
N PRO A 413 24.87 -5.32 7.80
CA PRO A 413 24.31 -6.11 8.89
C PRO A 413 25.22 -6.21 10.11
N THR A 414 26.52 -6.16 9.92
CA THR A 414 27.54 -6.18 10.99
C THR A 414 28.59 -5.10 10.78
N LYS A 415 29.20 -4.64 11.88
CA LYS A 415 30.19 -3.56 11.87
C LYS A 415 31.35 -3.88 10.92
N GLY A 416 31.60 -2.99 9.97
CA GLY A 416 32.70 -3.12 9.00
C GLY A 416 32.42 -4.08 7.83
N ASN A 417 31.27 -4.74 7.79
CA ASN A 417 30.91 -5.66 6.70
C ASN A 417 29.75 -5.09 5.90
N PHE A 418 30.01 -4.67 4.65
CA PHE A 418 29.01 -4.18 3.72
C PHE A 418 28.59 -5.28 2.73
N THR A 419 27.29 -5.38 2.47
CA THR A 419 26.66 -6.39 1.62
C THR A 419 25.84 -5.72 0.53
N PHE A 420 26.47 -5.36 -0.59
CA PHE A 420 25.82 -4.61 -1.68
C PHE A 420 25.16 -5.48 -2.74
N THR A 421 25.41 -6.81 -2.77
CA THR A 421 25.05 -7.69 -3.89
C THR A 421 23.58 -7.61 -4.32
N ALA A 422 22.64 -7.65 -3.36
CA ALA A 422 21.22 -7.57 -3.67
C ALA A 422 20.81 -6.18 -4.17
N ALA A 423 21.34 -5.13 -3.54
CA ALA A 423 21.07 -3.75 -3.93
C ALA A 423 21.69 -3.42 -5.29
N ASP A 424 22.93 -3.87 -5.56
CA ASP A 424 23.59 -3.71 -6.86
C ASP A 424 22.78 -4.38 -7.98
N ALA A 425 22.37 -5.63 -7.80
CA ALA A 425 21.56 -6.35 -8.77
C ALA A 425 20.27 -5.61 -9.10
N MET A 426 19.60 -5.06 -8.08
CA MET A 426 18.37 -4.27 -8.26
C MET A 426 18.64 -2.96 -8.99
N VAL A 427 19.63 -2.17 -8.54
CA VAL A 427 20.00 -0.88 -9.13
C VAL A 427 20.42 -1.05 -10.60
N ASP A 428 21.27 -2.03 -10.89
CA ASP A 428 21.75 -2.28 -12.23
C ASP A 428 20.62 -2.74 -13.17
N LYS A 429 19.69 -3.60 -12.68
CA LYS A 429 18.53 -4.03 -13.46
C LYS A 429 17.56 -2.86 -13.74
N VAL A 430 17.23 -2.04 -12.73
CA VAL A 430 16.38 -0.84 -12.89
C VAL A 430 16.98 0.09 -13.95
N ARG A 431 18.29 0.33 -13.90
CA ARG A 431 18.98 1.20 -14.85
C ARG A 431 19.04 0.59 -16.26
N ALA A 432 19.20 -0.72 -16.36
CA ALA A 432 19.17 -1.43 -17.65
C ALA A 432 17.80 -1.31 -18.34
N GLU A 433 16.71 -1.25 -17.56
CA GLU A 433 15.36 -0.98 -18.08
C GLU A 433 15.09 0.51 -18.38
N GLY A 434 16.11 1.38 -18.29
CA GLY A 434 15.99 2.81 -18.57
C GLY A 434 15.29 3.62 -17.49
N MET A 435 15.09 3.08 -16.30
CA MET A 435 14.52 3.77 -15.15
C MET A 435 15.62 4.40 -14.30
N GLN A 436 15.27 5.46 -13.56
CA GLN A 436 16.12 6.08 -12.56
C GLN A 436 15.97 5.38 -11.21
N MET A 437 16.92 5.60 -10.29
CA MET A 437 16.89 5.00 -8.95
C MET A 437 16.95 6.08 -7.87
N HIS A 438 16.06 5.98 -6.88
CA HIS A 438 16.12 6.74 -5.63
C HIS A 438 16.65 5.84 -4.51
N GLY A 439 17.59 6.34 -3.72
CA GLY A 439 18.18 5.62 -2.60
C GLY A 439 17.34 5.79 -1.32
N HIS A 440 16.93 4.69 -0.73
CA HIS A 440 16.17 4.63 0.52
C HIS A 440 16.71 3.50 1.40
N VAL A 441 17.29 3.76 2.54
CA VAL A 441 17.50 4.98 3.30
C VAL A 441 18.87 4.92 4.01
N LEU A 442 19.52 6.05 4.27
CA LEU A 442 20.83 6.04 4.94
C LEU A 442 20.70 5.95 6.47
N VAL A 443 19.76 6.66 7.09
CA VAL A 443 19.57 6.68 8.54
C VAL A 443 18.09 6.57 8.89
N TRP A 444 17.74 5.52 9.65
CA TRP A 444 16.38 5.29 10.13
C TRP A 444 16.42 4.68 11.54
N HIS A 445 15.35 4.82 12.31
CA HIS A 445 15.23 4.23 13.64
C HIS A 445 14.80 2.75 13.62
N GLN A 446 14.28 2.27 12.49
CA GLN A 446 13.96 0.87 12.22
C GLN A 446 14.96 0.30 11.18
N GLN A 447 15.00 -1.00 11.01
CA GLN A 447 15.88 -1.72 10.07
C GLN A 447 17.31 -1.16 10.02
N SER A 448 17.80 -0.73 11.19
CA SER A 448 19.18 -0.35 11.45
C SER A 448 19.78 -1.31 12.48
N PRO A 449 20.90 -1.98 12.17
CA PRO A 449 21.52 -2.90 13.10
C PRO A 449 21.89 -2.24 14.43
N ALA A 450 21.58 -2.90 15.53
CA ALA A 450 21.79 -2.35 16.89
C ALA A 450 23.22 -1.89 17.13
N TRP A 451 24.24 -2.58 16.57
CA TRP A 451 25.64 -2.24 16.69
C TRP A 451 26.00 -0.82 16.24
N MET A 452 25.15 -0.19 15.43
CA MET A 452 25.40 1.18 14.93
C MET A 452 25.28 2.23 16.03
N ASN A 453 24.39 2.03 17.01
CA ASN A 453 24.03 3.03 18.02
C ASN A 453 23.90 2.47 19.45
N THR A 454 23.98 1.14 19.64
CA THR A 454 23.90 0.49 20.95
C THR A 454 25.00 -0.54 21.12
N ALA A 455 25.34 -0.84 22.39
CA ALA A 455 26.22 -1.92 22.81
C ALA A 455 25.53 -2.77 23.87
N THR A 456 26.09 -3.94 24.18
CA THR A 456 25.65 -4.77 25.30
C THR A 456 26.62 -4.59 26.46
N ASP A 457 26.13 -4.19 27.65
CA ASP A 457 26.94 -4.04 28.84
C ASP A 457 27.35 -5.42 29.44
N ALA A 458 28.19 -5.37 30.48
CA ALA A 458 28.65 -6.59 31.17
C ALA A 458 27.55 -7.38 31.86
N GLN A 459 26.35 -6.80 32.02
CA GLN A 459 25.15 -7.39 32.61
C GLN A 459 24.19 -7.92 31.52
N GLY A 460 24.51 -7.73 30.23
CA GLY A 460 23.68 -8.16 29.11
C GLY A 460 22.59 -7.17 28.68
N ASN A 461 22.61 -5.95 29.24
CA ASN A 461 21.64 -4.92 28.88
C ASN A 461 22.07 -4.16 27.62
N SER A 462 21.12 -3.73 26.79
CA SER A 462 21.37 -2.79 25.70
C SER A 462 21.58 -1.38 26.25
N VAL A 463 22.71 -0.79 25.94
CA VAL A 463 23.10 0.57 26.36
C VAL A 463 23.50 1.39 25.13
N PRO A 464 23.28 2.72 25.10
CA PRO A 464 23.70 3.54 23.98
C PRO A 464 25.24 3.54 23.86
N LEU A 465 25.75 3.59 22.64
CA LEU A 465 27.17 3.86 22.36
C LEU A 465 27.55 5.26 22.83
N SER A 466 28.85 5.51 22.98
CA SER A 466 29.33 6.87 23.13
C SER A 466 28.99 7.70 21.88
N ARG A 467 28.74 9.00 22.08
CA ARG A 467 28.50 9.92 20.96
C ARG A 467 29.54 9.82 19.86
N GLU A 468 30.82 9.78 20.25
CA GLU A 468 31.96 9.70 19.32
C GLU A 468 31.85 8.42 18.46
N GLU A 469 31.59 7.27 19.06
CA GLU A 469 31.51 6.01 18.36
C GLU A 469 30.24 5.93 17.46
N ALA A 470 29.11 6.39 17.96
CA ALA A 470 27.86 6.42 17.18
C ALA A 470 27.99 7.36 15.96
N LEU A 471 28.63 8.52 16.12
CA LEU A 471 28.93 9.44 15.01
C LEU A 471 29.90 8.81 14.00
N ALA A 472 30.91 8.11 14.45
CA ALA A 472 31.87 7.44 13.56
C ALA A 472 31.16 6.34 12.75
N ASN A 473 30.27 5.56 13.37
CA ASN A 473 29.47 4.53 12.69
C ASN A 473 28.53 5.16 11.66
N LEU A 474 27.79 6.20 12.04
CA LEU A 474 26.87 6.94 11.17
C LEU A 474 27.60 7.49 9.94
N ARG A 475 28.71 8.21 10.14
CA ARG A 475 29.50 8.78 9.04
C ARG A 475 30.09 7.71 8.12
N THR A 476 30.65 6.64 8.68
CA THR A 476 31.21 5.53 7.90
C THR A 476 30.14 4.87 7.05
N HIS A 477 28.95 4.60 7.62
CA HIS A 477 27.84 4.03 6.88
C HIS A 477 27.43 4.91 5.70
N ILE A 478 27.06 6.16 5.99
CA ILE A 478 26.60 7.11 4.97
C ILE A 478 27.63 7.27 3.84
N GLN A 479 28.88 7.52 4.21
CA GLN A 479 29.93 7.78 3.22
C GLN A 479 30.22 6.55 2.36
N THR A 480 30.31 5.36 2.96
CA THR A 480 30.57 4.13 2.21
C THR A 480 29.43 3.78 1.27
N VAL A 481 28.17 3.91 1.71
CA VAL A 481 27.00 3.62 0.88
C VAL A 481 26.89 4.61 -0.27
N MET A 482 27.03 5.91 -0.01
CA MET A 482 26.94 6.93 -1.05
C MET A 482 28.07 6.82 -2.07
N GLU A 483 29.32 6.57 -1.63
CA GLU A 483 30.46 6.35 -2.53
C GLU A 483 30.27 5.09 -3.41
N HIS A 484 29.68 4.02 -2.84
CA HIS A 484 29.44 2.78 -3.58
C HIS A 484 28.44 2.97 -4.73
N PHE A 485 27.30 3.60 -4.46
CA PHE A 485 26.27 3.78 -5.50
C PHE A 485 26.58 4.98 -6.42
N GLY A 486 27.28 5.99 -5.91
CA GLY A 486 27.66 7.17 -6.69
C GLY A 486 26.46 7.77 -7.46
N ASN A 487 26.69 8.15 -8.71
CA ASN A 487 25.67 8.70 -9.59
C ASN A 487 24.70 7.66 -10.20
N LYS A 488 24.69 6.43 -9.68
CA LYS A 488 23.65 5.45 -10.04
C LYS A 488 22.27 5.80 -9.47
N VAL A 489 22.23 6.66 -8.45
CA VAL A 489 21.01 7.18 -7.83
C VAL A 489 20.87 8.68 -8.07
N ILE A 490 19.62 9.17 -8.15
CA ILE A 490 19.32 10.59 -8.35
C ILE A 490 19.14 11.37 -7.04
N SER A 491 18.85 10.68 -5.97
CA SER A 491 18.58 11.27 -4.65
C SER A 491 18.66 10.21 -3.56
N TRP A 492 18.83 10.67 -2.30
CA TRP A 492 18.83 9.83 -1.10
C TRP A 492 17.88 10.36 -0.05
N ASP A 493 17.10 9.48 0.57
CA ASP A 493 16.56 9.74 1.89
C ASP A 493 17.70 9.61 2.90
N VAL A 494 18.23 10.74 3.34
CA VAL A 494 19.36 10.75 4.29
C VAL A 494 18.90 10.36 5.68
N VAL A 495 17.78 10.94 6.13
CA VAL A 495 17.15 10.61 7.41
C VAL A 495 15.67 10.39 7.19
N ASN A 496 15.18 9.27 7.70
CA ASN A 496 13.79 8.87 7.65
C ASN A 496 13.14 8.91 9.05
N GLU A 497 11.94 9.50 9.15
CA GLU A 497 11.02 9.42 10.28
C GLU A 497 11.62 9.88 11.63
N ALA A 498 12.33 10.97 11.62
CA ALA A 498 12.93 11.52 12.84
C ALA A 498 11.94 12.24 13.74
N MET A 499 10.81 12.72 13.19
CA MET A 499 9.82 13.50 13.94
C MET A 499 8.80 12.60 14.64
N ASN A 500 8.34 12.98 15.84
CA ASN A 500 7.21 12.32 16.52
C ASN A 500 5.93 12.42 15.68
N ASP A 501 5.01 11.49 15.88
CA ASP A 501 3.77 11.40 15.08
C ASP A 501 2.83 12.57 15.30
N ASN A 502 2.76 13.09 16.53
CA ASN A 502 1.95 14.25 16.89
C ASN A 502 2.71 15.18 17.85
N PRO A 503 3.58 16.08 17.36
CA PRO A 503 4.34 17.01 18.20
C PRO A 503 3.43 17.99 18.94
N GLY A 504 3.49 17.99 20.27
CA GLY A 504 2.69 18.90 21.08
C GLY A 504 3.17 20.36 21.04
N ASN A 505 4.43 20.62 20.66
CA ASN A 505 4.99 21.95 20.47
C ASN A 505 5.89 21.97 19.23
N PRO A 506 5.35 22.19 18.03
CA PRO A 506 6.11 22.18 16.81
C PRO A 506 7.16 23.33 16.70
N ALA A 507 7.07 24.35 17.53
CA ALA A 507 8.08 25.42 17.59
C ALA A 507 9.41 24.94 18.17
N ASP A 508 9.38 23.96 19.05
CA ASP A 508 10.56 23.26 19.58
C ASP A 508 10.74 21.93 18.84
N TRP A 509 11.29 22.02 17.64
CA TRP A 509 11.47 20.85 16.79
C TRP A 509 12.44 19.81 17.38
N GLN A 510 13.44 20.22 18.18
CA GLN A 510 14.36 19.29 18.83
C GLN A 510 13.65 18.43 19.88
N ALA A 511 12.78 19.04 20.69
CA ALA A 511 11.93 18.30 21.63
C ALA A 511 10.90 17.41 20.90
N SER A 512 10.53 17.77 19.68
CA SER A 512 9.61 17.03 18.83
C SER A 512 10.25 15.84 18.11
N LEU A 513 11.57 15.67 18.17
CA LEU A 513 12.24 14.50 17.60
C LEU A 513 11.89 13.22 18.37
N ARG A 514 11.64 12.14 17.62
CA ARG A 514 11.40 10.79 18.13
C ARG A 514 12.53 10.32 19.06
N GLN A 515 12.18 9.67 20.16
CA GLN A 515 13.16 9.03 21.04
C GLN A 515 13.67 7.73 20.38
N ALA A 516 14.60 7.89 19.47
CA ALA A 516 15.20 6.81 18.69
C ALA A 516 16.61 6.48 19.21
N PRO A 517 17.16 5.28 18.95
CA PRO A 517 18.51 4.92 19.33
C PRO A 517 19.57 5.90 18.86
N TRP A 518 19.43 6.46 17.66
CA TRP A 518 20.33 7.50 17.13
C TRP A 518 20.33 8.79 17.96
N LYS A 519 19.13 9.27 18.32
CA LYS A 519 19.00 10.44 19.21
C LYS A 519 19.59 10.16 20.59
N THR A 520 19.36 8.97 21.13
CA THR A 520 19.87 8.57 22.45
C THR A 520 21.39 8.49 22.47
N ALA A 521 22.02 7.99 21.41
CA ALA A 521 23.47 7.83 21.35
C ALA A 521 24.20 9.12 20.93
N ILE A 522 23.63 9.91 20.00
CA ILE A 522 24.30 11.09 19.43
C ILE A 522 23.78 12.39 20.06
N GLY A 523 22.48 12.51 20.29
CA GLY A 523 21.82 13.73 20.74
C GLY A 523 20.89 14.32 19.67
N ASP A 524 20.30 15.47 19.98
CA ASP A 524 19.27 16.14 19.15
C ASP A 524 19.80 16.60 17.78
N ASP A 525 21.10 16.67 17.60
CA ASP A 525 21.74 17.07 16.35
C ASP A 525 22.06 15.92 15.39
N TYR A 526 21.64 14.67 15.68
CA TYR A 526 21.98 13.52 14.85
C TYR A 526 21.49 13.67 13.40
N VAL A 527 20.33 14.32 13.19
CA VAL A 527 19.81 14.64 11.84
C VAL A 527 20.79 15.53 11.09
N GLU A 528 21.24 16.61 11.72
CA GLU A 528 22.24 17.52 11.14
C GLU A 528 23.53 16.77 10.79
N GLN A 529 24.04 15.92 11.70
CA GLN A 529 25.28 15.15 11.50
C GLN A 529 25.16 14.18 10.32
N ALA A 530 23.98 13.56 10.12
CA ALA A 530 23.74 12.69 8.99
C ALA A 530 23.81 13.45 7.65
N PHE A 531 23.14 14.59 7.56
CA PHE A 531 23.16 15.42 6.35
C PHE A 531 24.55 16.01 6.08
N LEU A 532 25.30 16.41 7.11
CA LEU A 532 26.69 16.86 6.95
C LEU A 532 27.58 15.75 6.39
N ALA A 533 27.44 14.51 6.90
CA ALA A 533 28.17 13.36 6.39
C ALA A 533 27.86 13.08 4.90
N ALA A 534 26.59 13.21 4.50
CA ALA A 534 26.17 13.07 3.11
C ALA A 534 26.70 14.20 2.22
N ARG A 535 26.67 15.46 2.70
CA ARG A 535 27.25 16.61 1.98
C ARG A 535 28.73 16.47 1.75
N GLU A 536 29.47 15.98 2.72
CA GLU A 536 30.91 15.72 2.57
C GLU A 536 31.22 14.76 1.40
N VAL A 537 30.34 13.82 1.11
CA VAL A 537 30.48 12.97 -0.08
C VAL A 537 30.27 13.78 -1.34
N LEU A 538 29.17 14.54 -1.42
CA LEU A 538 28.87 15.35 -2.60
C LEU A 538 29.88 16.48 -2.84
N ASP A 539 30.50 17.02 -1.79
CA ASP A 539 31.55 18.02 -1.94
C ASP A 539 32.84 17.41 -2.53
N ARG A 540 33.07 16.09 -2.37
CA ARG A 540 34.15 15.36 -3.06
C ARG A 540 33.83 15.03 -4.52
N HIS A 541 32.57 14.98 -4.85
CA HIS A 541 32.02 14.59 -6.16
C HIS A 541 31.09 15.67 -6.73
N PRO A 542 31.62 16.87 -7.07
CA PRO A 542 30.78 17.98 -7.55
C PRO A 542 30.11 17.71 -8.90
N GLU A 543 30.49 16.65 -9.59
CA GLU A 543 29.87 16.17 -10.82
C GLU A 543 28.60 15.33 -10.59
N TRP A 544 28.30 14.95 -9.33
CA TRP A 544 27.10 14.19 -8.99
C TRP A 544 25.94 15.14 -8.66
N ASP A 545 24.87 15.09 -9.45
CA ASP A 545 23.64 15.83 -9.14
C ASP A 545 22.67 14.95 -8.33
N ILE A 546 23.01 14.73 -7.06
CA ILE A 546 22.25 13.91 -6.12
C ILE A 546 21.58 14.82 -5.11
N LYS A 547 20.24 14.69 -4.94
CA LYS A 547 19.48 15.47 -3.97
C LYS A 547 19.39 14.75 -2.63
N LEU A 548 19.49 15.48 -1.53
CA LEU A 548 19.43 14.99 -0.15
C LEU A 548 18.09 15.33 0.47
N TYR A 549 17.31 14.29 0.83
CA TYR A 549 15.97 14.42 1.37
C TYR A 549 15.89 14.07 2.85
N TYR A 550 15.03 14.79 3.55
CA TYR A 550 14.38 14.35 4.77
C TYR A 550 13.02 13.75 4.42
N ASN A 551 12.73 12.52 4.85
CA ASN A 551 11.51 11.78 4.52
C ASN A 551 10.72 11.44 5.79
N ASP A 552 9.39 11.62 5.79
CA ASP A 552 8.55 11.31 6.95
C ASP A 552 7.11 11.02 6.54
N TYR A 553 6.33 10.39 7.43
CA TYR A 553 4.90 10.08 7.28
C TYR A 553 4.02 10.95 8.19
N ASN A 554 2.68 10.79 8.07
CA ASN A 554 1.69 11.61 8.78
C ASN A 554 1.93 13.12 8.60
N GLU A 555 2.44 13.51 7.48
CA GLU A 555 2.74 14.89 7.14
C GLU A 555 1.48 15.73 6.88
N ASP A 556 0.32 15.09 6.72
CA ASP A 556 -0.99 15.74 6.72
C ASP A 556 -1.37 16.27 8.12
N ASN A 557 -0.76 15.77 9.20
CA ASN A 557 -0.85 16.38 10.52
C ASN A 557 -0.10 17.73 10.56
N GLN A 558 -0.84 18.81 10.75
CA GLN A 558 -0.31 20.16 10.62
C GLN A 558 0.75 20.52 11.69
N ASN A 559 0.70 19.92 12.88
CA ASN A 559 1.74 20.07 13.90
C ASN A 559 3.02 19.36 13.50
N LYS A 560 2.92 18.15 12.95
CA LYS A 560 4.08 17.41 12.45
C LYS A 560 4.71 18.13 11.24
N ALA A 561 3.90 18.55 10.29
CA ALA A 561 4.35 19.35 9.15
C ALA A 561 5.07 20.64 9.60
N GLN A 562 4.54 21.32 10.63
CA GLN A 562 5.18 22.54 11.17
C GLN A 562 6.50 22.24 11.86
N ALA A 563 6.61 21.12 12.59
CA ALA A 563 7.87 20.74 13.24
C ALA A 563 8.94 20.36 12.20
N ILE A 564 8.57 19.62 11.13
CA ILE A 564 9.44 19.28 9.99
C ILE A 564 9.91 20.58 9.30
N TYR A 565 8.96 21.49 9.02
CA TYR A 565 9.28 22.80 8.44
C TYR A 565 10.32 23.56 9.28
N ASN A 566 10.11 23.66 10.59
CA ASN A 566 11.00 24.38 11.50
C ASN A 566 12.39 23.74 11.56
N MET A 567 12.47 22.41 11.56
CA MET A 567 13.73 21.68 11.51
C MET A 567 14.50 21.96 10.22
N VAL A 568 13.88 21.74 9.07
CA VAL A 568 14.52 21.92 7.76
C VAL A 568 14.96 23.37 7.57
N LYS A 569 14.11 24.32 7.95
CA LYS A 569 14.46 25.75 7.90
C LYS A 569 15.67 26.07 8.78
N ALA A 570 15.65 25.64 10.05
CA ALA A 570 16.72 25.93 10.99
C ALA A 570 18.07 25.33 10.54
N LEU A 571 18.06 24.10 10.03
CA LEU A 571 19.26 23.42 9.56
C LEU A 571 19.80 24.06 8.27
N ASN A 572 18.94 24.41 7.33
CA ASN A 572 19.35 25.09 6.10
C ASN A 572 19.86 26.52 6.38
N ASP A 573 19.19 27.29 7.23
CA ASP A 573 19.63 28.63 7.62
C ASP A 573 21.01 28.59 8.32
N LYS A 574 21.18 27.62 9.22
CA LYS A 574 22.48 27.41 9.90
C LYS A 574 23.61 27.06 8.92
N TYR A 575 23.34 26.15 7.99
CA TYR A 575 24.32 25.73 6.99
C TYR A 575 24.70 26.85 6.04
N ALA A 576 23.77 27.70 5.65
CA ALA A 576 23.97 28.83 4.75
C ALA A 576 24.93 29.90 5.34
N LEU A 577 25.07 29.97 6.68
CA LEU A 577 26.00 30.91 7.32
C LEU A 577 27.48 30.64 6.93
N THR A 578 27.83 29.38 6.71
CA THR A 578 29.18 28.94 6.33
C THR A 578 29.28 28.53 4.85
N HIS A 579 28.14 28.29 4.20
CA HIS A 579 28.05 27.87 2.80
C HIS A 579 27.01 28.74 2.04
N PRO A 580 27.33 30.02 1.78
CA PRO A 580 26.38 30.94 1.15
C PRO A 580 25.80 30.40 -0.16
N GLY A 581 24.48 30.39 -0.27
CA GLY A 581 23.75 29.92 -1.45
C GLY A 581 23.58 28.38 -1.55
N LYS A 582 24.12 27.61 -0.59
CA LYS A 582 23.93 26.16 -0.52
C LYS A 582 22.90 25.78 0.58
N LYS A 583 22.22 24.67 0.38
CA LYS A 583 21.32 24.06 1.37
C LYS A 583 21.96 22.80 1.94
N LEU A 584 21.66 22.47 3.19
CA LEU A 584 22.03 21.21 3.81
C LEU A 584 21.05 20.10 3.36
N ILE A 585 19.75 20.43 3.34
CA ILE A 585 18.65 19.58 2.95
C ILE A 585 18.07 20.15 1.65
N ASP A 586 18.12 19.38 0.56
CA ASP A 586 17.63 19.80 -0.75
C ASP A 586 16.14 19.59 -0.91
N GLY A 587 15.58 18.58 -0.27
CA GLY A 587 14.19 18.19 -0.44
C GLY A 587 13.53 17.64 0.82
N VAL A 588 12.20 17.68 0.80
CA VAL A 588 11.34 17.01 1.79
C VAL A 588 10.52 15.93 1.07
N GLY A 589 10.60 14.71 1.60
CA GLY A 589 9.76 13.59 1.18
C GLY A 589 8.51 13.53 2.05
N MET A 590 7.36 13.49 1.40
CA MET A 590 6.06 13.17 1.98
C MET A 590 5.79 11.70 1.67
N GLN A 591 5.82 10.82 2.68
CA GLN A 591 5.56 9.38 2.46
C GLN A 591 4.16 9.15 1.89
N ALA A 592 3.18 9.88 2.39
CA ALA A 592 1.80 9.80 1.90
C ALA A 592 1.15 8.42 2.10
N HIS A 593 1.37 7.83 3.27
CA HIS A 593 0.70 6.61 3.70
C HIS A 593 -0.69 6.94 4.25
N TYR A 594 -1.66 7.08 3.37
CA TYR A 594 -2.99 7.58 3.69
C TYR A 594 -4.05 6.48 3.83
N SER A 595 -5.26 6.91 4.15
CA SER A 595 -6.48 6.12 4.08
C SER A 595 -7.55 6.90 3.30
N VAL A 596 -8.64 6.23 2.91
CA VAL A 596 -9.76 6.90 2.22
C VAL A 596 -10.37 8.06 3.02
N ASN A 597 -10.05 8.16 4.31
CA ASN A 597 -10.53 9.20 5.22
C ASN A 597 -9.56 10.39 5.35
N THR A 598 -8.37 10.33 4.74
CA THR A 598 -7.40 11.44 4.77
C THR A 598 -7.98 12.67 4.09
N ASN A 599 -7.86 13.82 4.75
CA ASN A 599 -8.33 15.07 4.20
C ASN A 599 -7.31 15.65 3.19
N PRO A 600 -7.64 15.75 1.89
CA PRO A 600 -6.69 16.22 0.88
C PRO A 600 -6.29 17.68 1.08
N GLU A 601 -7.10 18.49 1.78
CA GLU A 601 -6.76 19.88 2.11
C GLU A 601 -5.57 19.95 3.08
N ASN A 602 -5.50 19.06 4.06
CA ASN A 602 -4.35 18.97 4.97
C ASN A 602 -3.07 18.59 4.22
N VAL A 603 -3.17 17.68 3.25
CA VAL A 603 -2.03 17.32 2.38
C VAL A 603 -1.57 18.55 1.58
N ARG A 604 -2.51 19.31 0.99
CA ARG A 604 -2.21 20.54 0.26
C ARG A 604 -1.49 21.57 1.14
N LEU A 605 -2.02 21.84 2.34
CA LEU A 605 -1.44 22.79 3.29
C LEU A 605 0.00 22.42 3.66
N SER A 606 0.27 21.13 3.89
CA SER A 606 1.60 20.64 4.22
C SER A 606 2.56 20.71 3.02
N LEU A 607 2.09 20.34 1.84
CA LEU A 607 2.85 20.48 0.60
C LEU A 607 3.27 21.94 0.36
N GLU A 608 2.33 22.89 0.44
CA GLU A 608 2.63 24.31 0.25
C GLU A 608 3.58 24.86 1.34
N LYS A 609 3.44 24.38 2.56
CA LYS A 609 4.36 24.71 3.65
C LYS A 609 5.80 24.27 3.32
N PHE A 610 5.99 23.05 2.84
CA PHE A 610 7.32 22.56 2.46
C PHE A 610 7.88 23.27 1.22
N ILE A 611 7.04 23.53 0.23
CA ILE A 611 7.42 24.35 -0.94
C ILE A 611 7.93 25.74 -0.50
N SER A 612 7.33 26.36 0.52
CA SER A 612 7.73 27.68 1.02
C SER A 612 9.14 27.72 1.61
N LEU A 613 9.74 26.58 1.95
CA LEU A 613 11.17 26.45 2.31
C LEU A 613 12.12 26.68 1.12
N GLY A 614 11.59 26.70 -0.10
CA GLY A 614 12.38 26.77 -1.33
C GLY A 614 13.21 25.52 -1.58
N VAL A 615 12.83 24.37 -1.01
CA VAL A 615 13.36 23.03 -1.32
C VAL A 615 12.44 22.31 -2.30
N GLU A 616 12.92 21.28 -2.96
CA GLU A 616 12.01 20.45 -3.75
C GLU A 616 11.20 19.52 -2.83
N VAL A 617 10.05 19.08 -3.32
CA VAL A 617 9.22 18.11 -2.59
C VAL A 617 9.07 16.85 -3.44
N SER A 618 8.97 15.70 -2.79
CA SER A 618 8.60 14.45 -3.44
C SER A 618 7.51 13.76 -2.64
N ILE A 619 6.57 13.15 -3.32
CA ILE A 619 5.65 12.19 -2.73
C ILE A 619 6.33 10.83 -2.85
N THR A 620 6.74 10.25 -1.73
CA THR A 620 7.77 9.20 -1.75
C THR A 620 7.24 7.80 -1.61
N GLU A 621 6.06 7.60 -1.01
CA GLU A 621 5.57 6.28 -0.61
C GLU A 621 4.04 6.15 -0.70
N LEU A 622 3.42 6.82 -1.68
CA LEU A 622 1.98 6.95 -1.78
C LEU A 622 1.25 5.60 -1.82
N ASP A 623 0.46 5.36 -0.81
CA ASP A 623 -0.54 4.31 -0.75
C ASP A 623 -1.78 4.79 0.01
N ILE A 624 -2.98 4.32 -0.38
CA ILE A 624 -4.23 4.73 0.24
C ILE A 624 -5.03 3.50 0.67
N GLN A 625 -5.09 3.25 1.96
CA GLN A 625 -5.85 2.12 2.51
C GLN A 625 -7.34 2.25 2.23
N ALA A 626 -7.94 1.15 1.74
CA ALA A 626 -9.38 1.01 1.49
C ALA A 626 -9.82 -0.43 1.76
N GLY A 627 -10.87 -0.59 2.57
CA GLY A 627 -11.32 -1.93 2.97
C GLY A 627 -10.44 -2.58 4.03
N SER A 628 -10.68 -3.86 4.27
CA SER A 628 -9.96 -4.65 5.27
C SER A 628 -10.05 -6.14 4.94
N ASN A 629 -9.21 -6.96 5.56
CA ASN A 629 -9.21 -8.42 5.37
C ASN A 629 -9.20 -8.84 3.89
N TYR A 630 -8.42 -8.13 3.05
CA TYR A 630 -8.32 -8.34 1.59
C TYR A 630 -9.64 -8.14 0.83
N GLN A 631 -10.62 -7.48 1.45
CA GLN A 631 -11.90 -7.18 0.84
C GLN A 631 -12.02 -5.70 0.51
N LEU A 632 -12.42 -5.40 -0.71
CA LEU A 632 -12.61 -4.04 -1.21
C LEU A 632 -13.99 -3.96 -1.86
N SER A 633 -14.94 -3.29 -1.20
CA SER A 633 -16.24 -3.03 -1.80
C SER A 633 -16.12 -1.99 -2.93
N GLU A 634 -17.04 -2.01 -3.88
CA GLU A 634 -17.11 -1.02 -4.97
C GLU A 634 -17.15 0.42 -4.44
N LYS A 635 -17.93 0.66 -3.39
CA LYS A 635 -18.01 1.97 -2.72
C LYS A 635 -16.64 2.44 -2.22
N LEU A 636 -15.90 1.57 -1.52
CA LEU A 636 -14.57 1.90 -1.00
C LEU A 636 -13.52 2.00 -2.10
N ALA A 637 -13.63 1.19 -3.16
CA ALA A 637 -12.75 1.31 -4.33
C ALA A 637 -12.92 2.65 -5.04
N ASN A 638 -14.17 3.13 -5.17
CA ASN A 638 -14.48 4.44 -5.75
C ASN A 638 -14.03 5.58 -4.83
N ALA A 639 -14.20 5.46 -3.51
CA ALA A 639 -13.70 6.44 -2.54
C ALA A 639 -12.17 6.53 -2.57
N GLN A 640 -11.47 5.40 -2.69
CA GLN A 640 -10.03 5.35 -2.88
C GLN A 640 -9.60 6.06 -4.18
N GLY A 641 -10.24 5.74 -5.30
CA GLY A 641 -9.99 6.39 -6.58
C GLY A 641 -10.26 7.89 -6.54
N TYR A 642 -11.30 8.30 -5.81
CA TYR A 642 -11.66 9.69 -5.63
C TYR A 642 -10.58 10.48 -4.87
N LEU A 643 -10.04 9.92 -3.76
CA LEU A 643 -8.95 10.55 -3.02
C LEU A 643 -7.66 10.59 -3.84
N TYR A 644 -7.30 9.49 -4.55
CA TYR A 644 -6.18 9.51 -5.48
C TYR A 644 -6.33 10.64 -6.52
N ALA A 645 -7.53 10.81 -7.07
CA ALA A 645 -7.81 11.85 -8.05
C ALA A 645 -7.65 13.26 -7.46
N GLN A 646 -8.15 13.51 -6.25
CA GLN A 646 -7.98 14.80 -5.57
C GLN A 646 -6.50 15.11 -5.30
N LEU A 647 -5.74 14.14 -4.79
CA LEU A 647 -4.32 14.30 -4.52
C LEU A 647 -3.54 14.57 -5.82
N MET A 648 -3.80 13.82 -6.89
CA MET A 648 -3.13 14.04 -8.17
C MET A 648 -3.44 15.42 -8.78
N GLN A 649 -4.64 15.97 -8.56
CA GLN A 649 -4.92 17.36 -8.94
C GLN A 649 -4.09 18.35 -8.13
N ILE A 650 -3.96 18.14 -6.82
CA ILE A 650 -3.12 18.97 -5.95
C ILE A 650 -1.66 18.89 -6.39
N PHE A 651 -1.13 17.69 -6.60
CA PHE A 651 0.25 17.49 -7.02
C PHE A 651 0.53 18.13 -8.39
N LYS A 652 -0.39 17.96 -9.34
CA LYS A 652 -0.28 18.58 -10.66
C LYS A 652 -0.33 20.11 -10.62
N ALA A 653 -1.12 20.70 -9.72
CA ALA A 653 -1.16 22.15 -9.52
C ALA A 653 0.17 22.72 -8.98
N HIS A 654 1.01 21.87 -8.38
CA HIS A 654 2.31 22.22 -7.80
C HIS A 654 3.50 21.52 -8.49
N ALA A 655 3.30 21.05 -9.73
CA ALA A 655 4.27 20.23 -10.46
C ALA A 655 5.67 20.87 -10.57
N ASP A 656 5.77 22.19 -10.67
CA ASP A 656 7.05 22.92 -10.72
C ASP A 656 7.92 22.74 -9.46
N HIS A 657 7.36 22.20 -8.39
CA HIS A 657 8.02 21.99 -7.09
C HIS A 657 8.11 20.53 -6.68
N ILE A 658 7.49 19.61 -7.43
CA ILE A 658 7.46 18.18 -7.14
C ILE A 658 8.40 17.44 -8.09
N ALA A 659 9.42 16.77 -7.52
CA ALA A 659 10.37 16.02 -8.33
C ALA A 659 9.80 14.67 -8.80
N ARG A 660 9.04 13.98 -7.92
CA ARG A 660 8.46 12.67 -8.23
C ARG A 660 7.24 12.39 -7.36
N VAL A 661 6.37 11.50 -7.88
CA VAL A 661 5.31 10.82 -7.13
C VAL A 661 5.56 9.32 -7.23
N THR A 662 5.86 8.69 -6.10
CA THR A 662 6.22 7.26 -5.99
C THR A 662 5.13 6.51 -5.25
N PHE A 663 4.58 5.46 -5.87
CA PHE A 663 3.64 4.54 -5.25
C PHE A 663 4.41 3.48 -4.44
N TRP A 664 3.92 3.12 -3.23
CA TRP A 664 4.66 2.20 -2.37
C TRP A 664 4.28 0.74 -2.62
N GLY A 665 4.54 0.28 -3.83
CA GLY A 665 4.34 -1.08 -4.32
C GLY A 665 3.65 -1.14 -5.67
N LEU A 666 3.81 -2.26 -6.36
CA LEU A 666 3.29 -2.44 -7.71
C LEU A 666 1.80 -2.84 -7.70
N ASP A 667 1.40 -3.68 -6.76
CA ASP A 667 0.04 -4.21 -6.63
C ASP A 667 -0.35 -4.52 -5.18
N ASP A 668 -1.65 -4.67 -4.95
CA ASP A 668 -2.21 -4.95 -3.62
C ASP A 668 -1.68 -6.23 -2.99
N GLY A 669 -1.39 -7.26 -3.80
CA GLY A 669 -1.00 -8.59 -3.29
C GLY A 669 0.36 -8.59 -2.61
N THR A 670 1.30 -7.75 -3.07
CA THR A 670 2.66 -7.64 -2.55
C THR A 670 2.87 -6.43 -1.65
N SER A 671 1.86 -5.58 -1.47
CA SER A 671 1.91 -4.43 -0.57
C SER A 671 2.08 -4.85 0.89
N TRP A 672 2.86 -4.08 1.66
CA TRP A 672 2.95 -4.22 3.11
C TRP A 672 1.61 -3.98 3.84
N ARG A 673 0.66 -3.30 3.16
CA ARG A 673 -0.73 -3.06 3.60
C ARG A 673 -1.73 -3.88 2.79
N SER A 674 -1.34 -5.03 2.26
CA SER A 674 -2.15 -5.86 1.34
C SER A 674 -3.57 -6.14 1.83
N SER A 675 -3.76 -6.32 3.15
CA SER A 675 -5.09 -6.54 3.74
C SER A 675 -6.07 -5.37 3.52
N SER A 676 -5.56 -4.17 3.21
CA SER A 676 -6.35 -2.94 2.99
C SER A 676 -6.35 -2.45 1.53
N ASN A 677 -5.87 -3.25 0.59
CA ASN A 677 -5.92 -3.00 -0.86
C ASN A 677 -5.46 -1.59 -1.28
N PRO A 678 -4.23 -1.14 -0.95
CA PRO A 678 -3.89 0.29 -0.96
C PRO A 678 -3.46 0.86 -2.32
N LEU A 679 -3.20 0.03 -3.34
CA LEU A 679 -2.50 0.41 -4.56
C LEU A 679 -3.41 0.52 -5.80
N LEU A 680 -2.79 0.86 -6.95
CA LEU A 680 -3.50 1.12 -8.20
C LEU A 680 -3.94 -0.14 -8.93
N PHE A 681 -3.21 -1.23 -8.72
CA PHE A 681 -3.47 -2.54 -9.32
C PHE A 681 -3.82 -3.56 -8.24
N ASP A 682 -4.71 -4.48 -8.55
CA ASP A 682 -5.07 -5.58 -7.66
C ASP A 682 -3.99 -6.69 -7.67
N LYS A 683 -4.16 -7.71 -6.83
CA LYS A 683 -3.23 -8.85 -6.75
C LYS A 683 -3.07 -9.65 -8.06
N ASN A 684 -3.95 -9.44 -9.05
CA ASN A 684 -3.88 -10.03 -10.37
C ASN A 684 -3.33 -9.04 -11.42
N LEU A 685 -2.72 -7.95 -10.97
CA LEU A 685 -2.14 -6.88 -11.79
C LEU A 685 -3.18 -6.17 -12.70
N GLN A 686 -4.47 -6.18 -12.29
CA GLN A 686 -5.53 -5.48 -13.00
C GLN A 686 -5.77 -4.10 -12.41
N ALA A 687 -6.01 -3.11 -13.27
CA ALA A 687 -6.25 -1.74 -12.88
C ALA A 687 -7.55 -1.61 -12.05
N LYS A 688 -7.43 -0.97 -10.90
CA LYS A 688 -8.53 -0.64 -9.98
C LYS A 688 -9.11 0.74 -10.30
N PRO A 689 -10.25 1.15 -9.70
CA PRO A 689 -10.73 2.53 -9.73
C PRO A 689 -9.64 3.55 -9.35
N ALA A 690 -8.73 3.20 -8.43
CA ALA A 690 -7.57 3.99 -8.05
C ALA A 690 -6.68 4.38 -9.25
N TYR A 691 -6.38 3.45 -10.18
CA TYR A 691 -5.65 3.74 -11.41
C TYR A 691 -6.38 4.80 -12.26
N TYR A 692 -7.70 4.65 -12.42
CA TYR A 692 -8.49 5.59 -13.22
C TYR A 692 -8.59 6.97 -12.56
N GLY A 693 -8.62 7.02 -11.22
CA GLY A 693 -8.49 8.25 -10.45
C GLY A 693 -7.17 8.98 -10.69
N VAL A 694 -6.07 8.23 -10.78
CA VAL A 694 -4.74 8.79 -11.08
C VAL A 694 -4.64 9.23 -12.53
N ILE A 695 -5.10 8.43 -13.50
CA ILE A 695 -4.87 8.72 -14.92
C ILE A 695 -5.74 9.87 -15.48
N ASN A 696 -6.94 10.04 -14.94
CA ASN A 696 -7.85 11.11 -15.34
C ASN A 696 -8.60 11.71 -14.14
N PRO A 697 -7.88 12.45 -13.27
CA PRO A 697 -8.42 12.94 -12.01
C PRO A 697 -9.71 13.76 -12.14
N ALA A 698 -9.76 14.68 -13.08
CA ALA A 698 -10.92 15.58 -13.26
C ALA A 698 -12.19 14.80 -13.63
N LYS A 699 -12.07 13.86 -14.56
CA LYS A 699 -13.19 13.02 -14.98
C LYS A 699 -13.64 12.10 -13.85
N PHE A 700 -12.70 11.49 -13.14
CA PHE A 700 -13.04 10.57 -12.04
C PHE A 700 -13.78 11.28 -10.91
N ILE A 701 -13.34 12.50 -10.55
CA ILE A 701 -14.02 13.34 -9.55
C ILE A 701 -15.44 13.69 -10.02
N GLU A 702 -15.63 14.03 -11.29
CA GLU A 702 -16.96 14.34 -11.83
C GLU A 702 -17.92 13.13 -11.75
N GLU A 703 -17.43 11.93 -12.05
CA GLU A 703 -18.24 10.70 -12.13
C GLU A 703 -18.49 10.01 -10.77
N HIS A 704 -17.66 10.26 -9.75
CA HIS A 704 -17.68 9.54 -8.48
C HIS A 704 -17.78 10.47 -7.27
N GLN A 705 -18.54 11.55 -7.38
CA GLN A 705 -18.75 12.45 -6.23
C GLN A 705 -19.33 11.67 -5.04
N PRO A 706 -18.75 11.79 -3.83
CA PRO A 706 -19.33 11.16 -2.66
C PRO A 706 -20.72 11.72 -2.39
N ASP A 707 -21.61 10.88 -1.89
CA ASP A 707 -22.90 11.33 -1.38
C ASP A 707 -22.65 12.36 -0.27
N VAL A 708 -22.93 13.61 -0.51
CA VAL A 708 -22.81 14.67 0.50
C VAL A 708 -23.98 14.50 1.48
N SER A 709 -23.77 13.78 2.56
CA SER A 709 -24.70 13.79 3.67
C SER A 709 -24.63 15.15 4.33
N GLU A 710 -25.77 15.87 4.42
CA GLU A 710 -25.82 17.09 5.24
C GLU A 710 -25.35 16.79 6.65
N ALA A 711 -24.52 17.67 7.23
CA ALA A 711 -24.07 17.55 8.60
C ALA A 711 -25.27 17.45 9.56
N SER A 712 -25.21 16.50 10.45
CA SER A 712 -26.25 16.29 11.47
C SER A 712 -26.45 17.59 12.28
N GLN A 713 -27.68 17.95 12.55
CA GLN A 713 -28.02 19.14 13.33
C GLN A 713 -28.85 18.77 14.55
N SER A 714 -28.54 19.40 15.66
CA SER A 714 -29.29 19.26 16.91
C SER A 714 -29.28 20.57 17.71
N THR A 715 -29.94 20.57 18.86
CA THR A 715 -30.06 21.72 19.76
C THR A 715 -29.68 21.35 21.18
N ALA A 716 -28.90 22.21 21.84
CA ALA A 716 -28.69 22.20 23.26
C ALA A 716 -29.62 23.20 23.92
N PHE A 717 -30.42 22.79 24.91
CA PHE A 717 -31.32 23.66 25.64
C PHE A 717 -30.68 24.23 26.88
N TYR A 718 -31.08 25.47 27.27
CA TYR A 718 -30.59 26.10 28.47
C TYR A 718 -31.06 25.36 29.73
N GLY A 719 -30.12 24.93 30.56
CA GLY A 719 -30.38 24.20 31.81
C GLY A 719 -29.10 23.62 32.40
N THR A 720 -29.02 23.58 33.70
CA THR A 720 -27.88 23.06 34.47
C THR A 720 -28.28 21.76 35.15
N PRO A 721 -27.79 20.58 34.69
CA PRO A 721 -28.02 19.30 35.36
C PRO A 721 -27.08 19.12 36.56
N THR A 722 -27.37 18.13 37.38
CA THR A 722 -26.43 17.59 38.35
C THR A 722 -25.58 16.54 37.64
N VAL A 723 -24.25 16.68 37.66
CA VAL A 723 -23.36 15.71 37.05
C VAL A 723 -23.07 14.58 38.04
N ASP A 724 -23.91 13.52 38.01
CA ASP A 724 -23.83 12.39 38.95
C ASP A 724 -23.95 11.00 38.25
N GLY A 725 -23.98 10.98 36.91
CA GLY A 725 -24.11 9.77 36.10
C GLY A 725 -25.57 9.31 35.94
N ALA A 726 -26.56 10.11 36.35
CA ALA A 726 -27.97 9.79 36.22
C ALA A 726 -28.76 10.93 35.58
N ALA A 727 -29.63 10.60 34.63
CA ALA A 727 -30.41 11.59 33.90
C ALA A 727 -31.42 12.33 34.78
N ASP A 728 -31.15 13.57 35.12
CA ASP A 728 -32.05 14.49 35.78
C ASP A 728 -33.31 14.80 34.94
N ALA A 729 -34.37 15.29 35.58
CA ALA A 729 -35.56 15.73 34.88
C ALA A 729 -35.30 16.84 33.83
N VAL A 730 -34.26 17.65 34.03
CA VAL A 730 -33.89 18.72 33.08
C VAL A 730 -33.50 18.20 31.70
N TRP A 731 -32.94 16.99 31.61
CA TRP A 731 -32.58 16.32 30.38
C TRP A 731 -33.76 15.98 29.45
N SER A 732 -34.99 16.01 29.98
CA SER A 732 -36.19 15.81 29.16
C SER A 732 -36.40 16.92 28.11
N LYS A 733 -35.78 18.08 28.30
CA LYS A 733 -35.87 19.21 27.36
C LYS A 733 -34.97 19.00 26.12
N ALA A 734 -33.87 18.26 26.27
CA ALA A 734 -32.90 18.05 25.18
C ALA A 734 -33.34 16.93 24.23
N PRO A 735 -33.27 17.17 22.92
CA PRO A 735 -33.50 16.11 21.94
C PRO A 735 -32.42 15.03 22.04
N ALA A 736 -32.78 13.79 21.75
CA ALA A 736 -31.83 12.69 21.67
C ALA A 736 -31.11 12.70 20.32
N MET A 737 -29.80 12.54 20.37
CA MET A 737 -28.89 12.39 19.24
C MET A 737 -28.46 10.93 19.17
N PRO A 738 -28.90 10.13 18.19
CA PRO A 738 -28.53 8.71 18.12
C PRO A 738 -27.06 8.58 17.70
N ILE A 739 -26.29 7.78 18.44
CA ILE A 739 -24.90 7.43 18.16
C ILE A 739 -24.92 6.01 17.58
N GLN A 740 -24.97 5.92 16.24
CA GLN A 740 -25.19 4.66 15.52
C GLN A 740 -24.59 4.65 14.11
N ARG A 741 -23.81 5.68 13.72
CA ARG A 741 -23.06 5.69 12.46
C ARG A 741 -21.73 5.01 12.69
N TYR A 742 -21.62 3.76 12.28
CA TYR A 742 -20.39 2.98 12.49
C TYR A 742 -19.28 3.40 11.53
N GLN A 743 -18.11 3.64 12.07
CA GLN A 743 -16.89 4.01 11.32
C GLN A 743 -16.05 2.78 10.96
N THR A 744 -15.87 1.82 11.88
CA THR A 744 -14.96 0.69 11.74
C THR A 744 -15.62 -0.68 11.71
N ALA A 745 -16.84 -0.81 12.22
CA ALA A 745 -17.60 -2.06 12.21
C ALA A 745 -19.06 -1.79 11.85
N TRP A 746 -19.77 -2.86 11.43
CA TRP A 746 -21.17 -2.77 11.04
C TRP A 746 -22.13 -2.77 12.22
N GLN A 747 -21.66 -3.20 13.37
CA GLN A 747 -22.44 -3.31 14.60
C GLN A 747 -21.46 -3.34 15.79
N GLY A 748 -21.96 -2.95 16.93
CA GLY A 748 -21.22 -2.89 18.17
C GLY A 748 -22.00 -2.08 19.19
N ALA A 749 -21.34 -1.54 20.19
CA ALA A 749 -21.97 -0.65 21.14
C ALA A 749 -22.61 0.54 20.42
N SER A 750 -23.77 0.97 20.89
CA SER A 750 -24.54 2.10 20.36
C SER A 750 -25.20 2.86 21.50
N GLY A 751 -25.71 4.05 21.21
CA GLY A 751 -26.32 4.83 22.26
C GLY A 751 -27.00 6.10 21.79
N THR A 752 -27.28 6.96 22.75
CA THR A 752 -27.84 8.30 22.51
C THR A 752 -27.13 9.34 23.32
N ALA A 753 -26.93 10.52 22.74
CA ALA A 753 -26.48 11.70 23.47
C ALA A 753 -27.59 12.74 23.61
N LYS A 754 -27.49 13.60 24.61
CA LYS A 754 -28.29 14.82 24.80
C LYS A 754 -27.36 15.95 25.22
N ALA A 755 -27.70 17.18 24.84
CA ALA A 755 -26.93 18.36 25.20
C ALA A 755 -27.76 19.44 25.88
N LEU A 756 -27.22 20.00 26.99
CA LEU A 756 -27.71 21.20 27.65
C LEU A 756 -26.56 22.21 27.77
N TRP A 757 -26.89 23.45 28.09
CA TRP A 757 -25.89 24.48 28.32
C TRP A 757 -26.32 25.51 29.35
N ASP A 758 -25.34 26.14 29.96
CA ASP A 758 -25.55 27.35 30.80
C ASP A 758 -24.58 28.48 30.35
N ASP A 759 -24.49 29.52 31.15
CA ASP A 759 -23.66 30.69 30.80
C ASP A 759 -22.15 30.42 30.78
N HIS A 760 -21.70 29.22 31.16
CA HIS A 760 -20.30 28.87 31.32
C HIS A 760 -19.93 27.49 30.74
N ASN A 761 -20.91 26.60 30.58
CA ASN A 761 -20.61 25.19 30.30
C ASN A 761 -21.59 24.59 29.27
N LEU A 762 -21.08 23.69 28.49
CA LEU A 762 -21.85 22.66 27.80
C LEU A 762 -21.95 21.42 28.69
N TYR A 763 -23.14 20.81 28.74
CA TYR A 763 -23.37 19.53 29.41
C TYR A 763 -23.78 18.51 28.39
N VAL A 764 -23.17 17.30 28.46
CA VAL A 764 -23.48 16.18 27.56
C VAL A 764 -23.79 14.95 28.39
N LEU A 765 -24.94 14.34 28.12
CA LEU A 765 -25.38 13.05 28.68
C LEU A 765 -25.28 12.02 27.55
N ILE A 766 -24.53 10.95 27.75
CA ILE A 766 -24.42 9.86 26.82
C ILE A 766 -24.85 8.56 27.51
N GLN A 767 -25.81 7.86 26.92
CA GLN A 767 -26.31 6.57 27.38
C GLN A 767 -25.89 5.50 26.36
N VAL A 768 -25.11 4.53 26.83
CA VAL A 768 -24.52 3.48 26.01
C VAL A 768 -25.17 2.15 26.28
N SER A 769 -25.49 1.42 25.22
CA SER A 769 -25.89 0.01 25.23
C SER A 769 -24.75 -0.81 24.65
N ASP A 770 -24.21 -1.70 25.47
CA ASP A 770 -23.05 -2.51 25.15
C ASP A 770 -23.29 -3.98 25.53
N ALA A 771 -22.60 -4.91 24.89
CA ALA A 771 -22.66 -6.33 25.17
C ALA A 771 -21.66 -6.76 26.26
N GLN A 772 -20.57 -6.02 26.41
CA GLN A 772 -19.48 -6.28 27.35
C GLN A 772 -18.74 -4.98 27.67
N LEU A 773 -17.93 -4.99 28.73
CA LEU A 773 -17.11 -3.84 29.09
C LEU A 773 -15.64 -4.25 29.17
N ASP A 774 -14.75 -3.54 28.44
CA ASP A 774 -13.31 -3.79 28.41
C ASP A 774 -12.52 -2.48 28.48
N LYS A 775 -11.55 -2.42 29.39
CA LYS A 775 -10.54 -1.34 29.47
C LYS A 775 -9.13 -1.88 29.71
N ASN A 776 -8.86 -3.10 29.25
CA ASN A 776 -7.57 -3.75 29.49
C ASN A 776 -6.43 -3.12 28.67
N ASN A 777 -6.73 -2.38 27.61
CA ASN A 777 -5.71 -1.71 26.80
C ASN A 777 -5.18 -0.45 27.54
N PRO A 778 -3.86 -0.20 27.54
CA PRO A 778 -3.29 1.02 28.13
C PRO A 778 -3.67 2.31 27.37
N ASN A 779 -4.01 2.20 26.10
CA ASN A 779 -4.45 3.33 25.28
C ASN A 779 -5.93 3.62 25.53
N ALA A 780 -6.26 4.81 25.99
CA ALA A 780 -7.62 5.18 26.35
C ALA A 780 -8.64 5.09 25.20
N TRP A 781 -8.19 5.27 23.94
CA TRP A 781 -9.02 5.14 22.74
C TRP A 781 -9.31 3.71 22.33
N GLU A 782 -8.63 2.74 22.89
CA GLU A 782 -8.85 1.30 22.69
C GLU A 782 -9.75 0.68 23.76
N GLN A 783 -10.31 1.50 24.67
CA GLN A 783 -11.16 1.08 25.78
C GLN A 783 -12.62 1.40 25.48
N ASP A 784 -13.56 0.72 26.17
CA ASP A 784 -14.96 1.13 26.17
C ASP A 784 -15.09 2.51 26.79
N SER A 785 -15.41 3.46 25.95
CA SER A 785 -15.44 4.87 26.28
C SER A 785 -16.40 5.66 25.39
N VAL A 786 -16.74 6.86 25.84
CA VAL A 786 -17.45 7.85 25.03
C VAL A 786 -16.58 9.06 24.82
N GLU A 787 -16.77 9.71 23.69
CA GLU A 787 -16.04 10.92 23.33
C GLU A 787 -16.99 12.04 22.93
N VAL A 788 -16.63 13.26 23.29
CA VAL A 788 -17.26 14.50 22.83
C VAL A 788 -16.20 15.33 22.11
N PHE A 789 -16.54 15.81 20.94
CA PHE A 789 -15.73 16.68 20.10
C PHE A 789 -16.38 18.03 19.97
N LEU A 790 -15.60 19.10 20.14
CA LEU A 790 -16.06 20.48 20.07
C LEU A 790 -15.19 21.31 19.14
N ASP A 791 -15.86 22.18 18.39
CA ASP A 791 -15.33 23.31 17.64
C ASP A 791 -16.21 24.50 18.05
N GLU A 792 -15.74 25.30 19.04
CA GLU A 792 -16.58 26.29 19.70
C GLU A 792 -16.97 27.44 18.77
N ASN A 793 -16.15 27.78 17.79
CA ASN A 793 -16.43 28.84 16.84
C ASN A 793 -17.15 28.32 15.57
N ASN A 794 -17.32 27.00 15.43
CA ASN A 794 -17.90 26.31 14.28
C ASN A 794 -17.22 26.68 12.95
N ALA A 795 -15.89 26.84 12.98
CA ALA A 795 -15.08 27.18 11.81
C ALA A 795 -14.95 26.02 10.82
N LYS A 796 -15.14 24.78 11.28
CA LYS A 796 -15.09 23.57 10.45
C LYS A 796 -13.76 23.44 9.73
N THR A 797 -12.66 23.65 10.43
CA THR A 797 -11.32 23.54 9.87
C THR A 797 -10.89 22.09 9.78
N SER A 798 -10.00 21.80 8.83
CA SER A 798 -9.46 20.44 8.62
C SER A 798 -8.37 20.05 9.61
N PHE A 799 -8.11 20.90 10.61
CA PHE A 799 -7.18 20.65 11.72
C PHE A 799 -7.64 21.41 12.96
N TYR A 800 -7.23 20.97 14.16
CA TYR A 800 -7.61 21.60 15.40
C TYR A 800 -7.00 23.00 15.56
N GLN A 801 -7.86 23.94 15.94
CA GLN A 801 -7.50 25.30 16.36
C GLN A 801 -7.48 25.37 17.91
N ASP A 802 -7.21 26.56 18.45
CA ASP A 802 -7.09 26.75 19.91
C ASP A 802 -8.40 26.53 20.69
N ASP A 803 -9.54 26.63 20.02
CA ASP A 803 -10.89 26.46 20.56
C ASP A 803 -11.51 25.09 20.27
N ASP A 804 -10.74 24.18 19.65
CA ASP A 804 -11.16 22.82 19.33
C ASP A 804 -10.72 21.84 20.40
N GLY A 805 -11.46 20.74 20.55
CA GLY A 805 -11.07 19.75 21.53
C GLY A 805 -11.85 18.44 21.54
N GLN A 806 -11.18 17.43 22.09
CA GLN A 806 -11.70 16.09 22.32
C GLN A 806 -11.69 15.78 23.82
N PHE A 807 -12.82 15.30 24.31
CA PHE A 807 -13.04 14.90 25.69
C PHE A 807 -13.47 13.43 25.71
N ARG A 808 -12.66 12.54 26.29
CA ARG A 808 -12.97 11.10 26.38
C ARG A 808 -13.18 10.70 27.83
N VAL A 809 -14.17 9.85 28.09
CA VAL A 809 -14.44 9.25 29.41
C VAL A 809 -14.78 7.77 29.22
N ASN A 810 -14.08 6.87 29.92
CA ASN A 810 -14.40 5.45 29.90
C ASN A 810 -15.49 5.08 30.90
N TYR A 811 -15.98 3.84 30.85
CA TYR A 811 -17.03 3.38 31.77
C TYR A 811 -16.64 3.39 33.27
N ALA A 812 -15.34 3.44 33.57
CA ALA A 812 -14.83 3.59 34.95
C ALA A 812 -14.65 5.06 35.38
N ASN A 813 -15.14 6.02 34.59
CA ASN A 813 -15.02 7.46 34.79
C ASN A 813 -13.58 7.99 34.80
N GLU A 814 -12.70 7.38 34.00
CA GLU A 814 -11.34 7.87 33.76
C GLU A 814 -11.36 8.73 32.49
N ALA A 815 -10.91 10.00 32.63
CA ALA A 815 -10.96 10.97 31.53
C ALA A 815 -9.60 11.15 30.85
N SER A 816 -9.61 11.44 29.53
CA SER A 816 -8.46 11.90 28.76
C SER A 816 -8.86 12.97 27.75
N PHE A 817 -7.91 13.80 27.33
CA PHE A 817 -8.16 15.02 26.57
C PHE A 817 -7.19 15.19 25.43
N ASN A 818 -7.64 15.84 24.36
CA ASN A 818 -6.78 16.34 23.30
C ASN A 818 -7.27 17.75 22.87
N PRO A 819 -6.50 18.81 23.14
CA PRO A 819 -5.25 18.85 23.92
C PRO A 819 -5.48 18.74 25.45
N GLU A 820 -4.46 18.35 26.18
CA GLU A 820 -4.51 18.11 27.64
C GLU A 820 -4.97 19.33 28.46
N LYS A 821 -4.79 20.56 27.99
CA LYS A 821 -5.27 21.80 28.63
C LYS A 821 -6.78 21.80 28.93
N LEU A 822 -7.56 21.01 28.20
CA LEU A 822 -9.04 20.90 28.33
C LEU A 822 -9.48 20.24 29.66
N ALA A 823 -8.57 19.62 30.38
CA ALA A 823 -8.86 19.06 31.71
C ALA A 823 -9.29 20.12 32.73
N THR A 824 -8.93 21.42 32.49
CA THR A 824 -9.21 22.50 33.42
C THR A 824 -10.70 22.79 33.52
N GLY A 825 -11.29 22.51 34.68
CA GLY A 825 -12.71 22.76 34.94
C GLY A 825 -13.69 21.71 34.42
N PHE A 826 -13.19 20.71 33.69
CA PHE A 826 -13.99 19.55 33.25
C PHE A 826 -14.44 18.71 34.46
N VAL A 827 -15.66 18.18 34.39
CA VAL A 827 -16.20 17.24 35.38
C VAL A 827 -16.99 16.18 34.66
N SER A 828 -16.81 14.92 35.04
CA SER A 828 -17.62 13.81 34.56
C SER A 828 -18.09 12.91 35.68
N ALA A 829 -19.17 12.19 35.42
CA ALA A 829 -19.66 11.12 36.28
C ALA A 829 -20.19 9.97 35.41
N THR A 830 -19.87 8.76 35.78
CA THR A 830 -20.31 7.55 35.08
C THR A 830 -21.10 6.64 36.01
N LYS A 831 -22.18 6.05 35.48
CA LYS A 831 -22.96 5.03 36.19
C LYS A 831 -23.14 3.82 35.29
N VAL A 832 -22.70 2.67 35.77
CA VAL A 832 -22.81 1.38 35.08
C VAL A 832 -24.04 0.61 35.56
N ASP A 833 -24.77 0.00 34.64
CA ASP A 833 -25.92 -0.88 34.90
C ASP A 833 -25.80 -2.13 33.99
N GLY A 834 -25.29 -3.22 34.55
CA GLY A 834 -24.89 -4.40 33.81
C GLY A 834 -23.68 -4.12 32.91
N THR A 835 -23.84 -4.25 31.60
CA THR A 835 -22.85 -3.86 30.58
C THR A 835 -23.15 -2.49 29.95
N ASN A 836 -24.37 -1.93 30.25
CA ASN A 836 -24.72 -0.58 29.81
C ASN A 836 -24.15 0.46 30.76
N TYR A 837 -23.89 1.67 30.28
CA TYR A 837 -23.43 2.76 31.14
C TYR A 837 -23.91 4.12 30.65
N THR A 838 -23.98 5.05 31.60
CA THR A 838 -24.37 6.45 31.38
C THR A 838 -23.22 7.34 31.79
N VAL A 839 -22.82 8.26 30.92
CA VAL A 839 -21.79 9.26 31.20
C VAL A 839 -22.41 10.64 31.13
N GLU A 840 -22.21 11.45 32.18
CA GLU A 840 -22.46 12.88 32.14
C GLU A 840 -21.15 13.65 32.18
N MET A 841 -21.07 14.69 31.32
CA MET A 841 -19.91 15.57 31.20
C MET A 841 -20.35 17.03 31.40
N LYS A 842 -19.55 17.79 32.15
CA LYS A 842 -19.58 19.26 32.19
C LYS A 842 -18.32 19.78 31.53
N ILE A 843 -18.46 20.47 30.42
CA ILE A 843 -17.38 20.98 29.58
C ILE A 843 -17.42 22.50 29.62
N PRO A 844 -16.45 23.20 30.24
CA PRO A 844 -16.39 24.66 30.22
C PRO A 844 -16.16 25.19 28.84
N PHE A 845 -16.92 26.18 28.37
CA PHE A 845 -16.59 26.95 27.19
C PHE A 845 -15.28 27.74 27.39
N GLN A 846 -14.41 27.69 26.41
CA GLN A 846 -13.09 28.33 26.45
C GLN A 846 -13.05 29.65 25.69
N SER A 847 -13.69 29.74 24.56
CA SER A 847 -13.59 30.86 23.61
C SER A 847 -14.95 31.48 23.28
N VAL A 848 -15.99 30.66 23.15
CA VAL A 848 -17.31 31.12 22.73
C VAL A 848 -18.05 31.80 23.90
N THR A 849 -18.74 32.91 23.61
CA THR A 849 -19.73 33.47 24.54
C THR A 849 -21.09 32.81 24.30
N PRO A 850 -21.55 31.88 25.15
CA PRO A 850 -22.77 31.13 24.87
C PRO A 850 -24.02 32.01 24.92
N ALA A 851 -24.85 31.90 23.88
CA ALA A 851 -26.11 32.63 23.75
C ALA A 851 -27.10 31.85 22.86
N ASN A 852 -28.37 32.23 22.89
CA ASN A 852 -29.37 31.63 21.99
C ASN A 852 -28.95 31.85 20.51
N ASN A 853 -29.11 30.81 19.69
CA ASN A 853 -28.76 30.72 18.27
C ASN A 853 -27.25 30.71 17.95
N VAL A 854 -26.38 30.65 18.94
CA VAL A 854 -24.98 30.32 18.74
C VAL A 854 -24.91 28.88 18.23
N LYS A 855 -24.11 28.66 17.19
CA LYS A 855 -23.82 27.35 16.60
C LYS A 855 -22.39 26.98 16.96
N ILE A 856 -22.22 25.77 17.43
CA ILE A 856 -20.90 25.16 17.64
C ILE A 856 -20.78 23.89 16.81
N GLY A 857 -19.58 23.58 16.34
CA GLY A 857 -19.26 22.28 15.79
C GLY A 857 -19.26 21.23 16.92
N PHE A 858 -19.95 20.13 16.71
CA PHE A 858 -20.14 19.11 17.73
C PHE A 858 -20.22 17.73 17.11
N ASP A 859 -19.54 16.79 17.72
CA ASP A 859 -19.80 15.37 17.51
C ASP A 859 -19.64 14.59 18.81
N THR A 860 -20.09 13.34 18.78
CA THR A 860 -19.93 12.40 19.89
C THR A 860 -19.85 10.99 19.35
N GLN A 861 -18.98 10.16 19.97
CA GLN A 861 -18.82 8.77 19.58
C GLN A 861 -18.74 7.83 20.77
N ILE A 862 -18.94 6.54 20.49
CA ILE A 862 -18.78 5.42 21.42
C ILE A 862 -17.70 4.53 20.86
N ASN A 863 -16.66 4.25 21.64
CA ASN A 863 -15.66 3.23 21.37
C ASN A 863 -16.10 1.93 22.06
N ASP A 864 -16.12 0.83 21.35
CA ASP A 864 -16.49 -0.51 21.80
C ASP A 864 -15.26 -1.41 21.74
N ALA A 865 -14.85 -1.94 22.88
CA ALA A 865 -13.64 -2.71 23.06
C ALA A 865 -13.93 -4.17 23.46
N LYS A 866 -13.06 -5.07 23.06
CA LYS A 866 -13.09 -6.48 23.45
C LYS A 866 -11.71 -7.08 23.40
N ASP A 867 -11.39 -7.90 24.39
CA ASP A 867 -10.11 -8.62 24.47
C ASP A 867 -8.88 -7.68 24.35
N GLY A 868 -9.02 -6.46 24.91
CA GLY A 868 -7.97 -5.44 24.94
C GLY A 868 -7.77 -4.68 23.62
N ALA A 869 -8.72 -4.71 22.70
CA ALA A 869 -8.66 -3.96 21.43
C ALA A 869 -10.02 -3.35 21.08
N ARG A 870 -10.00 -2.16 20.49
CA ARG A 870 -11.21 -1.51 19.97
C ARG A 870 -11.73 -2.26 18.73
N GLN A 871 -12.98 -2.70 18.78
CA GLN A 871 -13.65 -3.48 17.73
C GLN A 871 -14.61 -2.64 16.90
N SER A 872 -15.22 -1.63 17.50
CA SER A 872 -16.24 -0.79 16.86
C SER A 872 -16.13 0.65 17.32
N VAL A 873 -16.49 1.56 16.43
CA VAL A 873 -16.70 2.98 16.74
C VAL A 873 -18.00 3.41 16.11
N ALA A 874 -18.91 3.94 16.91
CA ALA A 874 -20.15 4.54 16.44
C ALA A 874 -20.16 6.04 16.76
N ALA A 875 -20.57 6.88 15.80
CA ALA A 875 -20.64 8.33 15.96
C ALA A 875 -22.05 8.87 15.72
N TRP A 876 -22.31 10.11 16.11
CA TRP A 876 -23.51 10.84 15.77
C TRP A 876 -23.45 11.41 14.35
N ASN A 877 -22.32 11.99 13.96
CA ASN A 877 -22.14 12.59 12.63
C ASN A 877 -20.98 12.03 11.84
N ASP A 878 -19.77 12.04 12.41
CA ASP A 878 -18.55 11.62 11.71
C ASP A 878 -18.60 10.15 11.30
N THR A 879 -18.34 9.88 10.01
CA THR A 879 -18.21 8.53 9.46
C THR A 879 -16.80 8.23 8.99
N THR A 880 -15.88 9.19 9.14
CA THR A 880 -14.49 9.10 8.66
C THR A 880 -13.53 8.59 9.73
N GLY A 881 -13.86 8.83 11.01
CA GLY A 881 -12.97 8.57 12.14
C GLY A 881 -11.89 9.64 12.35
N ASN A 882 -11.98 10.78 11.66
CA ASN A 882 -10.98 11.85 11.75
C ASN A 882 -11.32 12.92 12.78
N GLY A 883 -12.44 12.80 13.47
CA GLY A 883 -12.90 13.81 14.44
C GLY A 883 -11.87 14.21 15.50
N TYR A 884 -10.89 13.36 15.81
CA TYR A 884 -9.84 13.68 16.78
C TYR A 884 -8.81 14.72 16.30
N GLN A 885 -8.84 15.12 15.04
CA GLN A 885 -7.90 16.08 14.42
C GLN A 885 -8.54 17.02 13.37
N ASP A 886 -9.77 16.73 12.93
CA ASP A 886 -10.43 17.42 11.80
C ASP A 886 -11.86 17.80 12.21
N THR A 887 -12.11 19.11 12.40
CA THR A 887 -13.44 19.60 12.84
C THR A 887 -14.42 19.75 11.68
N SER A 888 -13.98 19.66 10.43
CA SER A 888 -14.85 19.74 9.24
C SER A 888 -15.87 18.60 9.19
N VAL A 889 -15.56 17.47 9.88
CA VAL A 889 -16.41 16.29 9.95
C VAL A 889 -17.48 16.33 11.04
N TYR A 890 -17.55 17.40 11.85
CA TYR A 890 -18.53 17.51 12.94
C TYR A 890 -19.92 17.87 12.43
N GLY A 891 -20.95 17.49 13.18
CA GLY A 891 -22.30 18.03 13.09
C GLY A 891 -22.40 19.46 13.66
N ILE A 892 -23.59 19.99 13.76
CA ILE A 892 -23.87 21.34 14.29
C ILE A 892 -24.79 21.23 15.47
N LEU A 893 -24.37 21.80 16.62
CA LEU A 893 -25.21 21.95 17.81
C LEU A 893 -25.56 23.42 17.99
N THR A 894 -26.87 23.73 18.03
CA THR A 894 -27.36 25.12 18.22
C THR A 894 -27.79 25.32 19.66
N LEU A 895 -27.23 26.32 20.33
CA LEU A 895 -27.61 26.71 21.71
C LEU A 895 -28.94 27.44 21.68
N THR A 896 -29.86 27.08 22.57
CA THR A 896 -31.21 27.67 22.61
C THR A 896 -31.81 27.64 24.01
N GLY A 897 -32.94 28.30 24.22
CA GLY A 897 -33.75 28.20 25.46
C GLY A 897 -33.32 29.07 26.62
N LYS A 898 -32.31 29.94 26.47
CA LYS A 898 -32.02 30.97 27.52
C LYS A 898 -33.05 32.11 27.47
N GLY A 899 -33.63 32.47 28.60
CA GLY A 899 -34.72 33.39 28.66
C GLY A 899 -36.09 32.69 28.79
N ASN A 900 -37.19 33.36 28.60
CA ASN A 900 -38.51 32.74 28.68
C ASN A 900 -38.59 31.53 27.71
N VAL A 901 -38.40 30.36 28.26
CA VAL A 901 -38.53 29.11 27.50
C VAL A 901 -39.97 28.97 27.08
N ASP A 902 -40.21 29.13 25.82
CA ASP A 902 -41.53 28.85 25.28
C ASP A 902 -41.83 27.34 25.38
N THR A 903 -42.76 27.00 26.25
CA THR A 903 -43.28 25.63 26.44
C THR A 903 -44.69 25.49 25.89
N THR A 904 -45.20 26.51 25.28
CA THR A 904 -46.60 26.60 24.84
C THR A 904 -46.69 26.10 23.40
N PRO A 905 -47.39 24.98 23.13
CA PRO A 905 -47.54 24.50 21.77
C PRO A 905 -48.26 25.53 20.86
N PRO A 906 -47.87 25.63 19.59
CA PRO A 906 -48.52 26.57 18.66
C PRO A 906 -50.00 26.23 18.44
N VAL A 907 -50.79 27.24 18.17
CA VAL A 907 -52.18 27.06 17.78
C VAL A 907 -52.26 26.84 16.28
N LEU A 908 -52.84 25.72 15.87
CA LEU A 908 -53.07 25.38 14.47
C LEU A 908 -54.56 25.17 14.19
N LYS A 909 -55.09 25.87 13.18
CA LYS A 909 -56.43 25.62 12.65
C LYS A 909 -56.31 25.35 11.15
N ILE A 910 -56.97 24.29 10.72
CA ILE A 910 -56.93 23.90 9.31
C ILE A 910 -58.37 23.74 8.72
N THR A 911 -58.52 24.01 7.47
CA THR A 911 -59.77 23.81 6.76
C THR A 911 -59.52 23.23 5.36
N ALA A 912 -60.35 22.32 4.93
CA ALA A 912 -60.29 21.72 3.62
C ALA A 912 -61.37 22.34 2.70
N SER A 913 -61.05 22.56 1.45
CA SER A 913 -61.98 23.02 0.44
C SER A 913 -61.77 22.21 -0.85
N PRO A 914 -62.81 21.56 -1.38
CA PRO A 914 -64.19 21.40 -0.79
C PRO A 914 -64.17 20.44 0.41
N ALA A 915 -64.97 20.71 1.44
CA ALA A 915 -65.12 19.81 2.60
C ALA A 915 -66.09 18.67 2.36
N VAL A 916 -66.90 18.77 1.30
CA VAL A 916 -67.92 17.78 0.90
C VAL A 916 -67.80 17.47 -0.59
N LEU A 917 -67.61 16.20 -0.92
CA LEU A 917 -67.67 15.68 -2.27
C LEU A 917 -69.09 15.09 -2.52
N SER A 918 -70.10 16.00 -2.90
CA SER A 918 -71.49 15.69 -2.89
C SER A 918 -71.94 14.66 -3.97
N THR A 919 -71.10 14.42 -4.98
CA THR A 919 -71.41 13.46 -6.06
C THR A 919 -70.43 12.33 -6.05
N PRO A 920 -70.74 11.12 -5.54
CA PRO A 920 -69.90 9.96 -5.61
C PRO A 920 -69.85 9.42 -7.04
N ASN A 921 -68.84 9.86 -7.80
CA ASN A 921 -68.68 9.57 -9.24
C ASN A 921 -67.35 8.97 -9.59
N HIS A 922 -66.58 8.50 -8.59
CA HIS A 922 -65.23 7.87 -8.70
C HIS A 922 -64.14 8.77 -9.29
N LYS A 923 -64.41 10.08 -9.46
CA LYS A 923 -63.42 11.04 -9.95
C LYS A 923 -62.53 11.53 -8.82
N MET A 924 -61.29 11.81 -9.18
CA MET A 924 -60.36 12.55 -8.31
C MET A 924 -60.79 14.03 -8.25
N VAL A 925 -60.88 14.56 -7.08
CA VAL A 925 -61.25 15.96 -6.80
C VAL A 925 -60.09 16.63 -6.10
N PRO A 926 -59.56 17.76 -6.64
CA PRO A 926 -58.53 18.53 -5.98
C PRO A 926 -59.07 19.12 -4.67
N ILE A 927 -58.28 18.93 -3.61
CA ILE A 927 -58.53 19.47 -2.29
C ILE A 927 -57.47 20.49 -1.98
N ARG A 928 -57.88 21.65 -1.54
CA ARG A 928 -56.99 22.68 -1.08
C ARG A 928 -57.15 22.87 0.42
N ILE A 929 -55.99 22.87 1.13
CA ILE A 929 -55.95 23.13 2.56
C ILE A 929 -55.53 24.54 2.82
N THR A 930 -56.27 25.21 3.72
CA THR A 930 -55.87 26.47 4.28
C THR A 930 -55.66 26.28 5.77
N TRP A 931 -54.60 26.90 6.29
CA TRP A 931 -54.36 26.92 7.72
C TRP A 931 -54.11 28.33 8.27
N LYS A 932 -54.42 28.50 9.55
CA LYS A 932 -53.97 29.61 10.36
C LYS A 932 -53.19 29.01 11.52
N ALA A 933 -51.95 29.41 11.63
CA ALA A 933 -51.08 29.02 12.74
C ALA A 933 -50.56 30.29 13.42
N SER A 934 -50.49 30.24 14.72
CA SER A 934 -49.88 31.31 15.51
C SER A 934 -49.25 30.71 16.77
N ASP A 935 -48.12 31.21 17.09
CA ASP A 935 -47.47 31.04 18.35
C ASP A 935 -47.06 32.42 18.89
N LYS A 936 -47.30 32.64 20.19
CA LYS A 936 -47.15 33.99 20.80
C LYS A 936 -45.71 34.24 21.23
N ASP A 937 -45.03 33.19 21.65
CA ASP A 937 -43.76 33.33 22.37
C ASP A 937 -42.59 33.09 21.41
N SER A 938 -42.54 31.98 20.70
CA SER A 938 -41.39 31.65 19.82
C SER A 938 -41.71 31.82 18.32
N GLY A 939 -43.00 31.76 17.95
CA GLY A 939 -43.45 31.81 16.56
C GLY A 939 -43.30 30.44 15.83
N ILE A 940 -43.98 30.36 14.68
CA ILE A 940 -44.06 29.09 13.90
C ILE A 940 -42.75 28.78 13.19
N ALA A 941 -42.19 27.59 13.39
CA ALA A 941 -41.06 27.03 12.64
C ALA A 941 -41.49 26.26 11.41
N SER A 942 -42.52 25.36 11.53
CA SER A 942 -42.94 24.55 10.40
C SER A 942 -44.39 24.07 10.55
N ILE A 943 -45.03 23.81 9.40
CA ILE A 943 -46.34 23.13 9.31
C ILE A 943 -46.19 22.02 8.29
N LYS A 944 -46.56 20.80 8.65
CA LYS A 944 -46.39 19.62 7.79
C LYS A 944 -47.67 18.77 7.73
N LEU A 945 -47.97 18.23 6.57
CA LEU A 945 -48.96 17.19 6.39
C LEU A 945 -48.47 15.91 7.02
N VAL A 946 -49.17 15.41 8.05
CA VAL A 946 -48.78 14.19 8.77
C VAL A 946 -49.41 12.94 8.17
N SER A 947 -50.70 13.03 7.85
CA SER A 947 -51.40 11.90 7.31
C SER A 947 -52.72 12.30 6.63
N ILE A 948 -53.14 11.51 5.69
CA ILE A 948 -54.52 11.47 5.18
C ILE A 948 -55.00 10.02 5.32
N THR A 949 -56.07 9.82 6.09
CA THR A 949 -56.64 8.49 6.32
C THR A 949 -58.10 8.48 5.90
N SER A 950 -58.62 7.31 5.60
CA SER A 950 -60.05 7.10 5.27
C SER A 950 -60.67 6.11 6.24
N ASN A 951 -61.95 6.32 6.61
CA ASN A 951 -62.76 5.36 7.38
C ASN A 951 -63.23 4.18 6.55
N GLU A 952 -63.07 4.22 5.22
CA GLU A 952 -63.34 3.14 4.30
C GLU A 952 -62.03 2.69 3.63
N SER A 953 -61.90 1.41 3.27
CA SER A 953 -60.70 0.86 2.62
C SER A 953 -60.43 1.52 1.28
N ASP A 954 -59.15 1.65 0.88
CA ASP A 954 -58.69 2.24 -0.38
C ASP A 954 -59.21 1.48 -1.62
N ASN A 955 -59.48 0.19 -1.47
CA ASN A 955 -60.10 -0.67 -2.47
C ASN A 955 -61.08 -1.60 -1.76
N GLY A 956 -62.32 -1.12 -1.51
CA GLY A 956 -63.33 -1.84 -0.77
C GLY A 956 -64.09 -2.84 -1.61
N LEU A 957 -65.05 -3.54 -0.99
CA LEU A 957 -65.97 -4.44 -1.68
C LEU A 957 -67.26 -3.68 -2.08
N GLY A 958 -67.42 -3.39 -3.33
CA GLY A 958 -68.74 -2.93 -3.89
C GLY A 958 -68.67 -1.83 -4.94
N ASP A 959 -69.51 -1.85 -5.87
CA ASP A 959 -69.97 -0.79 -6.84
C ASP A 959 -68.92 -0.03 -7.65
N GLY A 960 -67.78 -0.70 -7.96
CA GLY A 960 -66.77 -0.16 -8.87
C GLY A 960 -65.71 0.69 -8.18
N ASP A 961 -65.40 0.40 -6.91
CA ASP A 961 -64.28 0.97 -6.12
C ASP A 961 -62.99 0.94 -6.90
N LYS A 962 -62.19 2.00 -6.80
CA LYS A 962 -60.89 2.14 -7.43
C LYS A 962 -59.83 2.37 -6.36
N ALA A 963 -58.70 1.70 -6.53
CA ALA A 963 -57.53 1.91 -5.66
C ALA A 963 -56.90 3.32 -5.86
N ASN A 964 -56.05 3.72 -4.94
CA ASN A 964 -55.35 5.01 -4.88
C ASN A 964 -56.34 6.20 -4.72
N ASP A 965 -57.10 6.14 -3.66
CA ASP A 965 -58.11 7.16 -3.33
C ASP A 965 -57.48 8.50 -2.89
N ILE A 966 -56.22 8.50 -2.52
CA ILE A 966 -55.46 9.67 -2.12
C ILE A 966 -54.27 9.76 -3.08
N GLN A 967 -54.15 10.87 -3.80
CA GLN A 967 -53.09 11.08 -4.78
C GLN A 967 -52.48 12.48 -4.64
N GLY A 968 -51.18 12.59 -4.94
CA GLY A 968 -50.42 13.83 -4.93
C GLY A 968 -50.26 14.46 -3.53
N ALA A 969 -50.30 13.65 -2.47
CA ALA A 969 -50.09 14.10 -1.10
C ALA A 969 -48.63 13.85 -0.66
N ASP A 970 -47.84 14.89 -0.44
CA ASP A 970 -46.48 14.85 -0.01
C ASP A 970 -46.40 14.88 1.54
N ILE A 971 -46.47 13.69 2.13
CA ILE A 971 -46.40 13.52 3.59
C ILE A 971 -45.05 14.00 4.13
N GLY A 972 -45.04 14.72 5.24
CA GLY A 972 -43.85 15.31 5.85
C GLY A 972 -43.52 16.72 5.34
N THR A 973 -44.17 17.21 4.33
CA THR A 973 -43.96 18.55 3.75
C THR A 973 -45.11 19.52 4.08
N ALA A 974 -44.95 20.79 3.70
CA ALA A 974 -46.01 21.83 3.83
C ALA A 974 -47.04 21.75 2.68
N ASP A 975 -47.34 20.57 2.23
CA ASP A 975 -48.24 20.35 1.12
C ASP A 975 -49.67 20.87 1.43
N LYS A 976 -50.27 21.58 0.49
CA LYS A 976 -51.61 22.17 0.60
C LYS A 976 -52.57 21.68 -0.46
N GLU A 977 -52.12 20.93 -1.43
CA GLU A 977 -52.90 20.56 -2.59
C GLU A 977 -52.70 19.11 -2.96
N PHE A 978 -53.73 18.35 -2.84
CA PHE A 978 -53.74 16.91 -3.21
C PHE A 978 -55.11 16.52 -3.75
N GLN A 979 -55.30 15.30 -4.17
CA GLN A 979 -56.57 14.85 -4.73
C GLN A 979 -57.16 13.71 -3.87
N LEU A 980 -58.49 13.81 -3.67
CA LEU A 980 -59.24 12.76 -3.02
C LEU A 980 -60.35 12.24 -3.98
N ARG A 981 -60.54 10.94 -3.93
CA ARG A 981 -61.55 10.35 -4.80
C ARG A 981 -62.96 10.54 -4.23
N ALA A 982 -63.87 11.01 -5.09
CA ALA A 982 -65.29 11.14 -4.75
C ALA A 982 -66.00 9.77 -4.86
N GLU A 983 -65.59 8.88 -3.88
CA GLU A 983 -66.04 7.50 -3.84
C GLU A 983 -66.38 7.08 -2.41
N ARG A 984 -67.39 6.19 -2.27
CA ARG A 984 -67.80 5.65 -0.97
C ARG A 984 -68.40 4.25 -1.14
N SER A 985 -68.37 3.41 -0.12
CA SER A 985 -69.09 2.17 -0.08
C SER A 985 -70.59 2.38 -0.13
N GLY A 986 -71.29 1.64 -1.03
CA GLY A 986 -72.74 1.65 -1.13
C GLY A 986 -73.50 1.21 0.13
N LYS A 987 -72.84 0.36 0.97
CA LYS A 987 -73.41 -0.15 2.24
C LYS A 987 -72.94 0.66 3.45
N GLY A 988 -71.94 1.58 3.28
CA GLY A 988 -71.34 2.39 4.34
C GLY A 988 -72.19 3.59 4.76
N ASN A 989 -71.71 4.33 5.76
CA ASN A 989 -72.36 5.60 6.21
C ASN A 989 -71.82 6.82 5.53
N GLY A 990 -71.01 6.67 4.49
CA GLY A 990 -70.26 7.67 3.76
C GLY A 990 -68.79 7.65 4.09
N ARG A 991 -67.97 7.95 3.08
CA ARG A 991 -66.51 8.00 3.26
C ARG A 991 -66.11 9.34 3.91
N ILE A 992 -65.20 9.25 4.86
CA ILE A 992 -64.63 10.40 5.55
C ILE A 992 -63.11 10.30 5.45
N TYR A 993 -62.51 11.21 4.72
CA TYR A 993 -61.06 11.41 4.72
C TYR A 993 -60.70 12.31 5.90
N THR A 994 -59.79 11.84 6.76
CA THR A 994 -59.27 12.65 7.87
C THR A 994 -57.87 13.10 7.52
N ILE A 995 -57.65 14.37 7.46
CA ILE A 995 -56.41 15.03 7.10
C ILE A 995 -55.81 15.64 8.36
N THR A 996 -54.55 15.29 8.68
CA THR A 996 -53.87 15.69 9.88
C THR A 996 -52.62 16.53 9.51
N TYR A 997 -52.47 17.69 10.11
CA TYR A 997 -51.28 18.52 10.03
C TYR A 997 -50.68 18.67 11.43
N GLU A 998 -49.38 18.84 11.45
CA GLU A 998 -48.60 19.18 12.65
C GLU A 998 -47.98 20.58 12.42
N ALA A 999 -48.12 21.46 13.40
CA ALA A 999 -47.33 22.70 13.47
C ALA A 999 -46.28 22.54 14.57
N THR A 1000 -45.07 22.99 14.29
CA THR A 1000 -43.97 23.10 15.26
C THR A 1000 -43.61 24.57 15.39
N ASP A 1001 -43.46 25.08 16.61
CA ASP A 1001 -42.91 26.42 16.84
C ASP A 1001 -41.37 26.42 16.78
N LYS A 1002 -40.76 27.56 16.94
CA LYS A 1002 -39.30 27.67 16.95
C LYS A 1002 -38.66 27.12 18.25
N ALA A 1003 -39.41 26.93 19.28
CA ALA A 1003 -38.96 26.28 20.52
C ALA A 1003 -39.10 24.74 20.46
N GLY A 1004 -39.71 24.21 19.39
CA GLY A 1004 -39.85 22.77 19.17
C GLY A 1004 -41.14 22.16 19.73
N ASN A 1005 -42.02 22.99 20.34
CA ASN A 1005 -43.31 22.49 20.80
C ASN A 1005 -44.22 22.23 19.60
N LYS A 1006 -45.08 21.19 19.74
CA LYS A 1006 -45.85 20.68 18.64
C LYS A 1006 -47.34 20.67 18.93
N THR A 1007 -48.11 20.92 17.92
CA THR A 1007 -49.58 20.72 17.95
C THR A 1007 -50.05 20.09 16.66
N THR A 1008 -51.09 19.27 16.74
CA THR A 1008 -51.75 18.70 15.56
C THR A 1008 -53.16 19.19 15.41
N ALA A 1009 -53.57 19.43 14.17
CA ALA A 1009 -54.95 19.71 13.83
C ALA A 1009 -55.47 18.77 12.77
N LYS A 1010 -56.75 18.50 12.83
CA LYS A 1010 -57.45 17.62 11.87
C LYS A 1010 -58.57 18.35 11.20
N THR A 1011 -58.78 18.04 9.94
CA THR A 1011 -59.98 18.45 9.18
C THR A 1011 -60.48 17.23 8.40
N THR A 1012 -61.74 17.27 7.95
CA THR A 1012 -62.31 16.14 7.21
C THR A 1012 -62.89 16.61 5.86
N VAL A 1013 -62.81 15.68 4.91
CA VAL A 1013 -63.53 15.78 3.64
C VAL A 1013 -64.49 14.57 3.54
N GLN A 1014 -65.73 14.85 3.31
CA GLN A 1014 -66.82 13.85 3.35
C GLN A 1014 -67.40 13.55 1.93
N VAL A 1015 -67.55 12.26 1.65
CA VAL A 1015 -68.43 11.79 0.55
C VAL A 1015 -69.71 11.25 1.18
N PRO A 1016 -70.76 12.07 1.27
CA PRO A 1016 -71.91 11.79 2.09
C PRO A 1016 -72.74 10.63 1.54
N LYS A 1017 -73.39 9.92 2.43
CA LYS A 1017 -74.47 8.95 2.06
C LYS A 1017 -75.62 9.72 1.45
N GLY A 1018 -75.98 9.38 0.21
CA GLY A 1018 -77.13 10.01 -0.41
C GLY A 1018 -78.44 9.88 0.43
N LYS A 1019 -79.27 10.90 0.51
CA LYS A 1019 -80.58 10.78 1.11
C LYS A 1019 -81.37 9.70 0.38
N LYS A 1020 -81.89 8.65 1.11
CA LYS A 1020 -82.94 7.82 0.51
C LYS A 1020 -84.01 8.71 -0.02
N LYS A 1021 -84.34 8.63 -1.33
CA LYS A 1021 -85.51 9.17 -1.85
C LYS A 1021 -86.74 8.46 -1.23
#